data_1a747cba37affc9874c554efbb512def
#
_entry.id   1a747cba37affc9874c554efbb512def
#
_cell.length_a   1.000
_cell.length_b   1.000
_cell.length_c   1.000
_cell.angle_alpha   90.00
_cell.angle_beta   90.00
_cell.angle_gamma   90.00
#
_symmetry.space_group_name_H-M   'P 1'
#
loop_
_entity.id
_entity.type
_entity.pdbx_description
1 polymer ?
#
loop_
_entity_poly.entity_id
_entity_poly.type
_entity_poly.pdbx_seq_one_letter_code
_entity_poly.pdbx_strand_id
1 'polypeptide(L)'
;MMAQYLRIKAEFPDTLVFYRMGDFYELFYEDARKAHRLLDITITTRGQSAGEPVVMAGVPVHSVETYLARLIKLGEAVAVAEQVGDVTTSKGPVERKVVRVVTPGTLTDSELLADRSESLLLALVSQIAPTGSRSASGPQALRWGLAWLGMASGRLGVAECEGADLGSWLARLEPAELLLPPPDEHTRGATAFNTIWANAGRATAVLTHRPAWQFDAALGRRKLCEQLKVQSLQAFGAEDLGVAHAAAAALLSYAQQTQSQALSHVQSLEAPSGQDLIDLPPSTVRNLELTRTLRGEDSPTLLSLMDSCRTGMGSRLLRQWLTHPLRDRHQARLRHQAIGSLLAWPAGLPPKATPESPANPAASPAFEALRQALRHTCDVERISTRVALRQVRPRELAGLRETLQALPALRATVLGAAEHAQLLAQDAQALQPDAQILETLGALAHEPAALLRDGGVVAPGVDAELDELRAIAQNCDAFLLDLEARERERTGIGNLRVQFNKVHGFYIEVTSSGLDRVPADYQRRQTLKNAERFITPELKAFEDKALSAQDRSLAREKWLFEQMVEALATHLSALQRLAQALARLDVLACLAERAQTLQWTEPQFVNHPCIDIEAGRHPVVQARLQETRGAAFMPNHCRLDARTKMLVITGPNMGGKSTFMRQVALIVLLASMGSYVPAQSCRLGPIDAIHTRIGAADDLANAQSTFMVEMTEAAAILHRASEHSLVLMDEIGRGTSTEDGLALAGAIATHLHERNRCFTLFATHYFELTAFAQHHPQALNVHVGAVESGQDIVFLHEIAPGPASRSYGVQVARLAGMPAAVVRQARNTLGSLERRALAQQPQVDLFAGVAAPAAAAAEPNSTARAVIELLEGLQPDTLSPREALEALYRLKDAANGSSA
;
A
#
# COMPACT_ATOMS: atom_id res chain seq x y z
N MET A 1 33.15 28.20 10.38
CA MET A 1 32.33 26.99 10.46
C MET A 1 30.93 27.28 11.02
N MET A 2 30.79 27.74 12.28
CA MET A 2 29.48 28.06 12.88
C MET A 2 28.66 29.07 12.06
N ALA A 3 29.33 30.13 11.51
CA ALA A 3 28.65 31.07 10.63
C ALA A 3 28.05 30.41 9.35
N GLN A 4 28.70 29.38 8.80
CA GLN A 4 28.11 28.60 7.68
C GLN A 4 26.92 27.77 8.13
N TYR A 5 27.01 27.08 9.28
CA TYR A 5 25.91 26.32 9.84
C TYR A 5 24.68 27.20 10.10
N LEU A 6 24.88 28.34 10.77
CA LEU A 6 23.79 29.27 11.09
C LEU A 6 23.15 29.87 9.83
N ARG A 7 23.90 30.07 8.74
CA ARG A 7 23.33 30.50 7.46
C ARG A 7 22.45 29.43 6.87
N ILE A 8 22.90 28.16 6.83
CA ILE A 8 22.10 27.03 6.36
C ILE A 8 20.87 26.88 7.25
N LYS A 9 21.00 26.96 8.57
CA LYS A 9 19.86 26.86 9.49
C LYS A 9 18.83 27.96 9.29
N ALA A 10 19.24 29.17 8.94
CA ALA A 10 18.34 30.27 8.62
C ALA A 10 17.52 30.04 7.34
N GLU A 11 18.08 29.29 6.38
CA GLU A 11 17.35 28.88 5.16
C GLU A 11 16.37 27.71 5.44
N PHE A 12 16.66 26.88 6.47
CA PHE A 12 15.87 25.69 6.85
C PHE A 12 15.51 25.69 8.35
N PRO A 13 14.71 26.68 8.82
CA PRO A 13 14.50 26.91 10.26
C PRO A 13 13.83 25.72 10.96
N ASP A 14 12.88 25.05 10.32
CA ASP A 14 12.08 23.97 10.88
C ASP A 14 12.64 22.56 10.56
N THR A 15 13.76 22.49 9.81
CA THR A 15 14.36 21.25 9.33
C THR A 15 15.62 20.93 10.12
N LEU A 16 15.84 19.68 10.50
CA LEU A 16 17.08 19.23 11.13
C LEU A 16 18.24 19.33 10.12
N VAL A 17 19.35 19.97 10.51
CA VAL A 17 20.50 20.13 9.61
C VAL A 17 21.59 19.12 9.98
N PHE A 18 21.84 18.16 9.08
CA PHE A 18 22.95 17.23 9.15
C PHE A 18 24.15 17.85 8.44
N TYR A 19 25.10 18.36 9.23
CA TYR A 19 26.25 19.14 8.76
C TYR A 19 27.49 18.28 8.70
N ARG A 20 28.01 17.98 7.50
CA ARG A 20 29.15 17.09 7.30
C ARG A 20 30.43 17.62 7.92
N MET A 21 31.04 16.84 8.83
CA MET A 21 32.33 17.11 9.44
C MET A 21 33.19 15.84 9.52
N GLY A 22 34.07 15.65 8.53
CA GLY A 22 34.84 14.41 8.43
C GLY A 22 33.98 13.19 8.28
N ASP A 23 34.09 12.23 9.21
CA ASP A 23 33.33 10.96 9.21
C ASP A 23 31.99 11.07 9.95
N PHE A 24 31.57 12.28 10.34
CA PHE A 24 30.30 12.50 11.04
C PHE A 24 29.45 13.54 10.32
N TYR A 25 28.13 13.40 10.49
CA TYR A 25 27.18 14.48 10.35
C TYR A 25 26.89 15.01 11.73
N GLU A 26 27.20 16.29 11.96
CA GLU A 26 27.01 16.93 13.25
C GLU A 26 25.80 17.85 13.23
N LEU A 27 25.05 17.84 14.31
CA LEU A 27 23.93 18.71 14.59
C LEU A 27 24.32 19.65 15.73
N PHE A 28 23.81 20.86 15.70
CA PHE A 28 24.18 21.88 16.70
C PHE A 28 22.94 22.50 17.34
N TYR A 29 23.09 22.99 18.56
CA TYR A 29 22.09 23.72 19.33
C TYR A 29 20.79 22.98 19.48
N GLU A 30 19.66 23.57 19.03
CA GLU A 30 18.32 22.97 19.12
C GLU A 30 18.18 21.71 18.28
N ASP A 31 18.84 21.64 17.13
CA ASP A 31 18.84 20.42 16.30
C ASP A 31 19.51 19.25 17.05
N ALA A 32 20.59 19.50 17.79
CA ALA A 32 21.23 18.48 18.61
C ALA A 32 20.31 17.99 19.75
N ARG A 33 19.62 18.92 20.43
CA ARG A 33 18.66 18.58 21.49
C ARG A 33 17.46 17.82 20.95
N LYS A 34 16.94 18.23 19.80
CA LYS A 34 15.83 17.54 19.11
C LYS A 34 16.24 16.12 18.67
N ALA A 35 17.41 15.99 18.05
CA ALA A 35 17.94 14.71 17.62
C ALA A 35 18.22 13.75 18.80
N HIS A 36 18.76 14.26 19.92
CA HIS A 36 18.91 13.47 21.14
C HIS A 36 17.58 12.88 21.61
N ARG A 37 16.52 13.68 21.69
CA ARG A 37 15.18 13.21 22.11
C ARG A 37 14.58 12.18 21.17
N LEU A 38 14.80 12.33 19.87
CA LEU A 38 14.16 11.49 18.86
C LEU A 38 14.95 10.21 18.54
N LEU A 39 16.28 10.27 18.64
CA LEU A 39 17.19 9.21 18.20
C LEU A 39 17.94 8.53 19.32
N ASP A 40 17.87 9.08 20.55
CA ASP A 40 18.65 8.62 21.71
C ASP A 40 20.16 8.64 21.47
N ILE A 41 20.65 9.69 20.78
CA ILE A 41 22.09 9.91 20.54
C ILE A 41 22.70 10.82 21.60
N THR A 42 23.96 10.61 21.93
CA THR A 42 24.64 11.37 23.00
C THR A 42 24.82 12.84 22.62
N ILE A 43 24.45 13.74 23.52
CA ILE A 43 24.77 15.17 23.46
C ILE A 43 26.15 15.41 24.08
N THR A 44 26.97 16.21 23.38
CA THR A 44 28.25 16.72 23.89
C THR A 44 28.30 18.24 23.80
N THR A 45 29.19 18.85 24.56
CA THR A 45 29.42 20.29 24.49
C THR A 45 30.89 20.53 24.13
N ARG A 46 31.15 21.30 23.07
CA ARG A 46 32.50 21.53 22.59
C ARG A 46 32.76 23.00 22.23
N GLY A 47 33.54 23.67 23.01
CA GLY A 47 33.90 25.08 22.80
C GLY A 47 32.75 26.05 23.13
N GLN A 48 32.98 27.34 22.84
CA GLN A 48 32.00 28.42 22.97
C GLN A 48 31.91 29.22 21.69
N SER A 49 30.72 29.67 21.35
CA SER A 49 30.46 30.57 20.21
C SER A 49 29.58 31.72 20.72
N ALA A 50 30.00 32.95 20.51
CA ALA A 50 29.36 34.17 21.03
C ALA A 50 29.11 34.14 22.56
N GLY A 51 30.00 33.47 23.33
CA GLY A 51 29.90 33.39 24.82
C GLY A 51 29.03 32.25 25.35
N GLU A 52 28.34 31.51 24.48
CA GLU A 52 27.54 30.35 24.85
C GLU A 52 28.21 29.01 24.48
N PRO A 53 28.03 27.94 25.28
CA PRO A 53 28.59 26.64 24.97
C PRO A 53 27.90 26.06 23.72
N VAL A 54 28.70 25.49 22.78
CA VAL A 54 28.18 24.82 21.56
C VAL A 54 27.75 23.41 21.91
N VAL A 55 26.45 23.22 22.01
CA VAL A 55 25.81 21.91 22.17
C VAL A 55 25.81 21.20 20.81
N MET A 56 26.26 19.96 20.78
CA MET A 56 26.33 19.17 19.54
C MET A 56 26.01 17.70 19.77
N ALA A 57 25.55 17.05 18.70
CA ALA A 57 25.35 15.61 18.61
C ALA A 57 25.82 15.16 17.24
N GLY A 58 26.35 13.94 17.12
CA GLY A 58 26.91 13.44 15.86
C GLY A 58 26.37 12.08 15.46
N VAL A 59 26.17 11.90 14.15
CA VAL A 59 25.78 10.65 13.51
C VAL A 59 26.91 10.23 12.57
N PRO A 60 27.45 8.99 12.69
CA PRO A 60 28.47 8.51 11.77
C PRO A 60 27.94 8.44 10.33
N VAL A 61 28.77 8.83 9.36
CA VAL A 61 28.39 8.86 7.94
C VAL A 61 27.98 7.49 7.41
N HIS A 62 28.64 6.43 7.83
CA HIS A 62 28.34 5.07 7.38
C HIS A 62 26.99 4.53 7.88
N SER A 63 26.41 5.13 8.90
CA SER A 63 25.13 4.75 9.50
C SER A 63 24.04 5.81 9.35
N VAL A 64 24.29 6.89 8.61
CA VAL A 64 23.38 8.03 8.47
C VAL A 64 21.99 7.63 7.98
N GLU A 65 21.91 6.66 7.05
CA GLU A 65 20.65 6.19 6.46
C GLU A 65 19.70 5.57 7.50
N THR A 66 20.26 4.84 8.47
CA THR A 66 19.48 4.28 9.58
C THR A 66 18.83 5.36 10.45
N TYR A 67 19.57 6.44 10.70
CA TYR A 67 19.08 7.59 11.48
C TYR A 67 18.07 8.41 10.68
N LEU A 68 18.31 8.64 9.39
CA LEU A 68 17.36 9.27 8.47
C LEU A 68 16.04 8.49 8.45
N ALA A 69 16.09 7.16 8.30
CA ALA A 69 14.89 6.30 8.29
C ALA A 69 14.07 6.47 9.57
N ARG A 70 14.71 6.59 10.73
CA ARG A 70 14.02 6.80 12.02
C ARG A 70 13.37 8.20 12.08
N LEU A 71 14.07 9.24 11.67
CA LEU A 71 13.55 10.61 11.66
C LEU A 71 12.36 10.76 10.70
N ILE A 72 12.49 10.22 9.51
CA ILE A 72 11.40 10.26 8.50
C ILE A 72 10.14 9.53 9.00
N LYS A 73 10.29 8.37 9.66
CA LYS A 73 9.15 7.67 10.28
C LYS A 73 8.48 8.48 11.39
N LEU A 74 9.22 9.38 12.04
CA LEU A 74 8.70 10.32 13.03
C LEU A 74 8.11 11.60 12.40
N GLY A 75 8.12 11.69 11.07
CA GLY A 75 7.59 12.84 10.33
C GLY A 75 8.55 14.04 10.25
N GLU A 76 9.84 13.86 10.58
CA GLU A 76 10.81 14.94 10.58
C GLU A 76 11.49 15.09 9.21
N ALA A 77 11.75 16.34 8.81
CA ALA A 77 12.53 16.66 7.62
C ALA A 77 14.01 16.89 7.99
N VAL A 78 14.94 16.48 7.10
CA VAL A 78 16.37 16.60 7.32
C VAL A 78 17.06 17.21 6.10
N ALA A 79 17.77 18.33 6.30
CA ALA A 79 18.64 18.95 5.31
C ALA A 79 20.06 18.35 5.42
N VAL A 80 20.56 17.72 4.38
CA VAL A 80 21.87 17.11 4.33
C VAL A 80 22.84 18.08 3.67
N ALA A 81 23.83 18.57 4.45
CA ALA A 81 24.84 19.50 3.98
C ALA A 81 26.19 18.79 3.82
N GLU A 82 26.67 18.74 2.57
CA GLU A 82 27.94 18.12 2.18
C GLU A 82 29.05 19.13 1.93
N GLN A 83 30.30 18.68 2.00
CA GLN A 83 31.46 19.44 1.64
C GLN A 83 31.55 19.61 0.13
N VAL A 84 31.70 20.85 -0.33
CA VAL A 84 31.85 21.19 -1.76
C VAL A 84 33.22 21.80 -1.98
N GLY A 85 34.01 21.24 -2.90
CA GLY A 85 35.36 21.67 -3.20
C GLY A 85 36.44 20.72 -2.70
N ASP A 86 37.67 20.96 -3.14
CA ASP A 86 38.83 20.13 -2.79
C ASP A 86 39.43 20.56 -1.43
N VAL A 87 39.50 19.61 -0.52
CA VAL A 87 40.05 19.81 0.85
C VAL A 87 41.50 20.21 0.81
N THR A 88 42.27 19.79 -0.20
CA THR A 88 43.71 19.98 -0.33
C THR A 88 44.08 21.36 -0.84
N THR A 89 43.22 22.05 -1.58
CA THR A 89 43.47 23.38 -2.18
C THR A 89 42.84 24.54 -1.41
N SER A 90 42.01 24.27 -0.41
CA SER A 90 41.26 25.27 0.34
C SER A 90 42.11 25.95 1.42
N LYS A 91 42.30 27.27 1.34
CA LYS A 91 42.98 28.08 2.37
C LYS A 91 42.07 28.48 3.56
N GLY A 92 41.05 27.68 3.88
CA GLY A 92 40.08 27.98 4.95
C GLY A 92 39.12 26.82 5.18
N PRO A 93 38.06 26.99 6.02
CA PRO A 93 37.04 25.95 6.18
C PRO A 93 36.39 25.67 4.84
N VAL A 94 36.43 24.43 4.37
CA VAL A 94 35.75 23.97 3.13
C VAL A 94 34.30 24.39 3.16
N GLU A 95 33.77 24.86 2.03
CA GLU A 95 32.38 25.25 1.90
C GLU A 95 31.47 24.04 2.06
N ARG A 96 30.31 24.19 2.73
CA ARG A 96 29.24 23.19 2.83
C ARG A 96 28.00 23.78 2.23
N LYS A 97 27.31 22.95 1.42
CA LYS A 97 26.03 23.29 0.82
C LYS A 97 25.03 22.18 1.09
N VAL A 98 23.78 22.56 1.25
CA VAL A 98 22.68 21.57 1.28
C VAL A 98 22.59 20.95 -0.10
N VAL A 99 22.84 19.64 -0.18
CA VAL A 99 22.75 18.86 -1.42
C VAL A 99 21.36 18.28 -1.63
N ARG A 100 20.63 18.03 -0.56
CA ARG A 100 19.25 17.57 -0.58
C ARG A 100 18.54 17.82 0.75
N VAL A 101 17.23 17.90 0.70
CA VAL A 101 16.36 17.86 1.88
C VAL A 101 15.55 16.57 1.80
N VAL A 102 15.66 15.73 2.80
CA VAL A 102 14.92 14.46 2.88
C VAL A 102 13.67 14.69 3.70
N THR A 103 12.50 14.44 3.09
CA THR A 103 11.19 14.56 3.74
C THR A 103 10.35 13.31 3.46
N PRO A 104 9.29 13.03 4.22
CA PRO A 104 8.47 11.83 3.99
C PRO A 104 7.94 11.70 2.56
N GLY A 105 7.58 12.81 1.89
CA GLY A 105 7.03 12.82 0.53
C GLY A 105 8.06 12.88 -0.59
N THR A 106 9.35 13.14 -0.29
CA THR A 106 10.40 13.31 -1.30
C THR A 106 11.51 12.27 -1.25
N LEU A 107 11.20 11.09 -0.71
CA LEU A 107 12.14 9.98 -0.60
C LEU A 107 12.49 9.38 -1.97
N THR A 108 13.79 9.14 -2.19
CA THR A 108 14.34 8.45 -3.37
C THR A 108 15.25 7.28 -3.02
N ASP A 109 15.77 7.25 -1.80
CA ASP A 109 16.68 6.21 -1.32
C ASP A 109 15.95 4.87 -1.12
N SER A 110 16.46 3.79 -1.70
CA SER A 110 15.88 2.45 -1.58
C SER A 110 15.83 1.93 -0.14
N GLU A 111 16.78 2.31 0.69
CA GLU A 111 16.85 1.87 2.09
C GLU A 111 15.82 2.58 2.99
N LEU A 112 15.32 3.75 2.56
CA LEU A 112 14.31 4.52 3.29
C LEU A 112 12.88 4.21 2.84
N LEU A 113 12.72 3.67 1.64
CA LEU A 113 11.44 3.36 1.03
C LEU A 113 11.05 1.91 1.31
N ALA A 114 9.80 1.68 1.68
CA ALA A 114 9.24 0.33 1.68
C ALA A 114 9.12 -0.18 0.23
N ASP A 115 9.51 -1.43 -0.02
CA ASP A 115 9.57 -1.98 -1.39
C ASP A 115 8.21 -2.00 -2.08
N ARG A 116 7.14 -2.33 -1.35
CA ARG A 116 5.79 -2.59 -1.86
C ARG A 116 4.84 -1.40 -1.77
N SER A 117 5.28 -0.26 -1.24
CA SER A 117 4.47 0.95 -1.13
C SER A 117 5.14 2.14 -1.79
N GLU A 118 4.33 3.09 -2.23
CA GLU A 118 4.78 4.36 -2.76
C GLU A 118 4.71 5.43 -1.68
N SER A 119 5.67 6.36 -1.68
CA SER A 119 5.62 7.56 -0.83
C SER A 119 5.20 8.73 -1.70
N LEU A 120 3.96 9.19 -1.54
CA LEU A 120 3.40 10.27 -2.36
C LEU A 120 3.53 11.62 -1.66
N LEU A 121 4.00 12.62 -2.41
CA LEU A 121 3.89 14.03 -2.10
C LEU A 121 2.60 14.55 -2.74
N LEU A 122 1.71 15.17 -1.96
CA LEU A 122 0.46 15.76 -2.44
C LEU A 122 0.44 17.26 -2.13
N ALA A 123 0.02 18.09 -3.06
CA ALA A 123 -0.31 19.49 -2.82
C ALA A 123 -1.81 19.73 -2.98
N LEU A 124 -2.39 20.51 -2.10
CA LEU A 124 -3.81 20.88 -2.10
C LEU A 124 -3.99 22.37 -2.03
N VAL A 125 -4.96 22.86 -2.79
CA VAL A 125 -5.44 24.24 -2.70
C VAL A 125 -6.93 24.27 -2.96
N SER A 126 -7.65 25.18 -2.30
CA SER A 126 -9.08 25.40 -2.51
C SER A 126 -9.35 26.75 -3.14
N GLN A 127 -10.36 26.79 -3.99
CA GLN A 127 -10.88 28.03 -4.58
C GLN A 127 -12.42 28.03 -4.47
N ILE A 128 -13.00 29.22 -4.28
CA ILE A 128 -14.45 29.38 -4.32
C ILE A 128 -14.91 29.28 -5.78
N ALA A 129 -15.84 28.38 -6.06
CA ALA A 129 -16.39 28.20 -7.39
C ALA A 129 -17.08 29.49 -7.87
N PRO A 130 -16.87 29.93 -9.14
CA PRO A 130 -17.55 31.07 -9.68
C PRO A 130 -19.08 30.84 -9.67
N THR A 131 -19.82 31.89 -9.29
CA THR A 131 -21.29 31.90 -9.31
C THR A 131 -21.79 31.68 -10.72
N GLY A 132 -22.36 30.50 -11.03
CA GLY A 132 -22.89 30.16 -12.36
C GLY A 132 -22.66 28.72 -12.80
N SER A 133 -21.91 27.91 -12.06
CA SER A 133 -21.76 26.48 -12.31
C SER A 133 -23.07 25.73 -12.04
N ARG A 134 -23.54 24.94 -13.04
CA ARG A 134 -24.82 24.20 -12.99
C ARG A 134 -24.92 23.12 -11.90
N SER A 135 -23.83 22.80 -11.20
CA SER A 135 -23.76 21.77 -10.16
C SER A 135 -23.75 22.30 -8.73
N ALA A 136 -23.69 23.63 -8.51
CA ALA A 136 -23.62 24.20 -7.17
C ALA A 136 -25.01 24.32 -6.55
N SER A 137 -25.49 23.30 -5.88
CA SER A 137 -26.66 23.35 -5.00
C SER A 137 -26.28 23.98 -3.65
N GLY A 138 -25.94 25.28 -3.64
CA GLY A 138 -25.69 26.05 -2.43
C GLY A 138 -24.83 27.30 -2.66
N PRO A 139 -24.93 28.32 -1.80
CA PRO A 139 -24.09 29.50 -1.96
C PRO A 139 -22.62 29.17 -1.69
N GLN A 140 -21.78 29.20 -2.74
CA GLN A 140 -20.33 29.12 -2.73
C GLN A 140 -19.74 27.70 -2.44
N ALA A 141 -19.93 26.76 -3.37
CA ALA A 141 -19.21 25.48 -3.34
C ALA A 141 -17.69 25.68 -3.46
N LEU A 142 -16.92 24.97 -2.62
CA LEU A 142 -15.47 24.94 -2.70
C LEU A 142 -15.03 23.91 -3.75
N ARG A 143 -14.16 24.35 -4.65
CA ARG A 143 -13.44 23.49 -5.61
C ARG A 143 -12.02 23.28 -5.11
N TRP A 144 -11.57 22.04 -5.13
CA TRP A 144 -10.23 21.64 -4.70
C TRP A 144 -9.38 21.26 -5.89
N GLY A 145 -8.16 21.79 -5.93
CA GLY A 145 -7.13 21.36 -6.85
C GLY A 145 -6.12 20.49 -6.14
N LEU A 146 -5.84 19.35 -6.74
CA LEU A 146 -4.89 18.35 -6.27
C LEU A 146 -3.77 18.21 -7.27
N ALA A 147 -2.52 18.10 -6.78
CA ALA A 147 -1.39 17.65 -7.57
C ALA A 147 -0.58 16.68 -6.71
N TRP A 148 -0.20 15.54 -7.24
CA TRP A 148 0.59 14.54 -6.53
C TRP A 148 1.78 14.07 -7.34
N LEU A 149 2.85 13.67 -6.64
CA LEU A 149 4.08 13.19 -7.22
C LEU A 149 4.64 12.01 -6.42
N GLY A 150 4.84 10.89 -7.07
CA GLY A 150 5.69 9.80 -6.58
C GLY A 150 7.14 10.10 -6.95
N MET A 151 7.93 10.59 -5.99
CA MET A 151 9.33 10.97 -6.27
C MET A 151 10.15 9.80 -6.80
N ALA A 152 9.93 8.60 -6.27
CA ALA A 152 10.69 7.40 -6.64
C ALA A 152 10.21 6.73 -7.93
N SER A 153 8.98 7.01 -8.39
CA SER A 153 8.40 6.44 -9.61
C SER A 153 8.36 7.44 -10.78
N GLY A 154 8.42 8.74 -10.49
CA GLY A 154 8.23 9.81 -11.46
C GLY A 154 6.78 10.01 -11.90
N ARG A 155 5.80 9.41 -11.20
CA ARG A 155 4.37 9.57 -11.51
C ARG A 155 3.87 10.91 -11.02
N LEU A 156 3.49 11.77 -11.93
CA LEU A 156 2.88 13.06 -11.67
C LEU A 156 1.40 13.02 -12.05
N GLY A 157 0.53 13.49 -11.16
CA GLY A 157 -0.88 13.58 -11.44
C GLY A 157 -1.50 14.89 -10.98
N VAL A 158 -2.61 15.28 -11.62
CA VAL A 158 -3.41 16.45 -11.26
C VAL A 158 -4.89 16.10 -11.33
N ALA A 159 -5.70 16.66 -10.43
CA ALA A 159 -7.15 16.51 -10.48
C ALA A 159 -7.83 17.71 -9.84
N GLU A 160 -9.10 17.92 -10.20
CA GLU A 160 -9.98 18.82 -9.50
C GLU A 160 -11.21 18.07 -8.99
N CYS A 161 -11.65 18.41 -7.79
CA CYS A 161 -12.85 17.82 -7.21
C CYS A 161 -13.66 18.84 -6.39
N GLU A 162 -14.92 18.50 -6.13
CA GLU A 162 -15.75 19.23 -5.17
C GLU A 162 -15.43 18.81 -3.73
N GLY A 163 -15.83 19.63 -2.75
CA GLY A 163 -15.50 19.36 -1.34
C GLY A 163 -15.95 17.99 -0.84
N ALA A 164 -17.06 17.47 -1.37
CA ALA A 164 -17.56 16.15 -1.01
C ALA A 164 -16.65 15.01 -1.45
N ASP A 165 -15.87 15.17 -2.51
CA ASP A 165 -15.03 14.12 -3.11
C ASP A 165 -13.59 14.12 -2.59
N LEU A 166 -13.18 15.21 -1.91
CA LEU A 166 -11.81 15.35 -1.41
C LEU A 166 -11.42 14.17 -0.50
N GLY A 167 -12.34 13.74 0.37
CA GLY A 167 -12.10 12.59 1.25
C GLY A 167 -11.78 11.30 0.49
N SER A 168 -12.49 11.03 -0.61
CA SER A 168 -12.23 9.88 -1.48
C SER A 168 -10.84 9.95 -2.14
N TRP A 169 -10.43 11.15 -2.58
CA TRP A 169 -9.09 11.35 -3.14
C TRP A 169 -7.98 11.16 -2.11
N LEU A 170 -8.15 11.69 -0.89
CA LEU A 170 -7.17 11.52 0.19
C LEU A 170 -7.01 10.05 0.61
N ALA A 171 -8.12 9.32 0.73
CA ALA A 171 -8.11 7.90 1.06
C ALA A 171 -7.48 7.04 -0.05
N ARG A 172 -7.61 7.45 -1.30
CA ARG A 172 -7.08 6.78 -2.48
C ARG A 172 -5.58 7.00 -2.65
N LEU A 173 -5.12 8.24 -2.45
CA LEU A 173 -3.72 8.62 -2.64
C LEU A 173 -2.84 8.27 -1.43
N GLU A 174 -3.38 8.23 -0.22
CA GLU A 174 -2.65 7.97 1.03
C GLU A 174 -1.29 8.72 1.08
N PRO A 175 -1.27 10.07 0.98
CA PRO A 175 -0.02 10.81 0.88
C PRO A 175 0.85 10.65 2.13
N ALA A 176 2.17 10.58 1.96
CA ALA A 176 3.13 10.62 3.05
C ALA A 176 3.37 12.06 3.55
N GLU A 177 3.26 13.03 2.64
CA GLU A 177 3.41 14.46 2.93
C GLU A 177 2.41 15.27 2.13
N LEU A 178 1.82 16.29 2.79
CA LEU A 178 0.78 17.15 2.22
C LEU A 178 1.19 18.61 2.29
N LEU A 179 1.31 19.24 1.12
CA LEU A 179 1.61 20.67 0.99
C LEU A 179 0.32 21.49 0.99
N LEU A 180 0.26 22.47 1.88
CA LEU A 180 -0.87 23.36 2.04
C LEU A 180 -0.41 24.84 2.02
N PRO A 181 -1.25 25.79 1.58
CA PRO A 181 -1.02 27.18 1.88
C PRO A 181 -1.06 27.42 3.41
N PRO A 182 -0.49 28.52 3.91
CA PRO A 182 -0.56 28.84 5.34
C PRO A 182 -2.03 28.87 5.80
N PRO A 183 -2.31 28.38 7.02
CA PRO A 183 -3.65 28.42 7.58
C PRO A 183 -4.06 29.88 7.78
N ASP A 184 -4.99 30.33 6.96
CA ASP A 184 -5.70 31.56 7.24
C ASP A 184 -6.98 31.18 8.00
N GLU A 185 -7.02 31.43 9.31
CA GLU A 185 -8.07 30.97 10.23
C GLU A 185 -9.48 31.42 9.81
N HIS A 186 -9.57 32.41 8.94
CA HIS A 186 -10.84 32.98 8.44
C HIS A 186 -11.25 32.44 7.08
N THR A 187 -10.43 31.58 6.41
CA THR A 187 -10.82 31.01 5.12
C THR A 187 -11.68 29.75 5.29
N ARG A 188 -12.83 29.74 4.58
CA ARG A 188 -13.73 28.56 4.53
C ARG A 188 -13.00 27.28 4.11
N GLY A 189 -11.96 27.41 3.30
CA GLY A 189 -11.14 26.28 2.84
C GLY A 189 -10.41 25.58 3.99
N ALA A 190 -9.78 26.33 4.89
CA ALA A 190 -9.07 25.75 6.05
C ALA A 190 -10.01 24.98 6.98
N THR A 191 -11.19 25.57 7.29
CA THR A 191 -12.19 24.92 8.14
C THR A 191 -12.75 23.65 7.49
N ALA A 192 -13.07 23.70 6.18
CA ALA A 192 -13.55 22.53 5.43
C ALA A 192 -12.49 21.42 5.36
N PHE A 193 -11.22 21.77 5.10
CA PHE A 193 -10.11 20.82 5.10
C PHE A 193 -9.96 20.13 6.45
N ASN A 194 -9.92 20.88 7.55
CA ASN A 194 -9.76 20.32 8.88
C ASN A 194 -10.87 19.31 9.21
N THR A 195 -12.10 19.60 8.82
CA THR A 195 -13.23 18.68 9.01
C THR A 195 -13.07 17.42 8.16
N ILE A 196 -12.72 17.54 6.88
CA ILE A 196 -12.51 16.40 5.97
C ILE A 196 -11.32 15.57 6.43
N TRP A 197 -10.22 16.22 6.83
CA TRP A 197 -9.00 15.58 7.30
C TRP A 197 -9.23 14.77 8.59
N ALA A 198 -9.95 15.34 9.54
CA ALA A 198 -10.34 14.66 10.77
C ALA A 198 -11.20 13.41 10.48
N ASN A 199 -12.12 13.51 9.52
CA ASN A 199 -13.02 12.42 9.13
C ASN A 199 -12.35 11.37 8.21
N ALA A 200 -11.26 11.72 7.51
CA ALA A 200 -10.54 10.79 6.66
C ALA A 200 -9.78 9.68 7.43
N GLY A 201 -9.86 9.70 8.77
CA GLY A 201 -9.33 8.69 9.67
C GLY A 201 -7.81 8.67 9.67
N ARG A 202 -7.18 9.31 10.67
CA ARG A 202 -5.74 9.30 10.98
C ARG A 202 -4.83 9.17 9.75
N ALA A 203 -4.91 10.13 8.83
CA ALA A 203 -3.92 10.26 7.79
C ALA A 203 -2.57 10.52 8.48
N THR A 204 -1.63 9.62 8.29
CA THR A 204 -0.27 9.70 8.86
C THR A 204 0.61 10.71 8.13
N ALA A 205 0.05 11.44 7.16
CA ALA A 205 0.79 12.39 6.36
C ALA A 205 1.27 13.60 7.19
N VAL A 206 2.48 14.01 6.91
CA VAL A 206 3.07 15.23 7.46
C VAL A 206 2.49 16.43 6.74
N LEU A 207 2.01 17.43 7.48
CA LEU A 207 1.49 18.68 6.93
C LEU A 207 2.61 19.70 6.80
N THR A 208 2.91 20.13 5.58
CA THR A 208 3.96 21.12 5.28
C THR A 208 3.33 22.36 4.68
N HIS A 209 3.44 23.51 5.37
CA HIS A 209 2.91 24.76 4.86
C HIS A 209 3.88 25.45 3.91
N ARG A 210 3.38 25.91 2.76
CA ARG A 210 4.17 26.65 1.77
C ARG A 210 3.56 28.02 1.54
N PRO A 211 4.38 29.06 1.26
CA PRO A 211 3.89 30.40 1.01
C PRO A 211 2.75 30.44 -0.03
N ALA A 212 1.70 31.21 0.22
CA ALA A 212 0.51 31.25 -0.63
C ALA A 212 0.82 31.61 -2.09
N TRP A 213 1.84 32.45 -2.35
CA TRP A 213 2.26 32.82 -3.71
C TRP A 213 2.80 31.65 -4.55
N GLN A 214 3.16 30.51 -3.92
CA GLN A 214 3.57 29.32 -4.64
C GLN A 214 2.38 28.57 -5.27
N PHE A 215 1.16 28.84 -4.82
CA PHE A 215 -0.07 28.26 -5.34
C PHE A 215 -0.68 29.16 -6.41
N ASP A 216 0.04 29.35 -7.51
CA ASP A 216 -0.37 30.18 -8.63
C ASP A 216 -0.67 29.33 -9.87
N ALA A 217 -1.89 29.48 -10.43
CA ALA A 217 -2.36 28.66 -11.55
C ALA A 217 -1.56 28.88 -12.85
N ALA A 218 -1.20 30.14 -13.15
CA ALA A 218 -0.43 30.45 -14.34
C ALA A 218 1.01 29.93 -14.26
N LEU A 219 1.62 30.07 -13.08
CA LEU A 219 2.92 29.47 -12.78
C LEU A 219 2.88 27.94 -12.91
N GLY A 220 1.83 27.30 -12.37
CA GLY A 220 1.66 25.84 -12.41
C GLY A 220 1.52 25.33 -13.84
N ARG A 221 0.64 25.93 -14.64
CA ARG A 221 0.51 25.57 -16.05
C ARG A 221 1.85 25.67 -16.79
N ARG A 222 2.57 26.79 -16.60
CA ARG A 222 3.88 27.00 -17.21
C ARG A 222 4.89 25.92 -16.76
N LYS A 223 5.01 25.67 -15.45
CA LYS A 223 5.91 24.63 -14.91
C LYS A 223 5.58 23.24 -15.43
N LEU A 224 4.32 22.88 -15.52
CA LEU A 224 3.89 21.60 -16.12
C LEU A 224 4.29 21.50 -17.59
N CYS A 225 4.06 22.55 -18.39
CA CYS A 225 4.48 22.57 -19.78
C CYS A 225 6.01 22.48 -19.95
N GLU A 226 6.76 23.20 -19.12
CA GLU A 226 8.24 23.16 -19.09
C GLU A 226 8.74 21.76 -18.70
N GLN A 227 8.15 21.16 -17.64
CA GLN A 227 8.51 19.84 -17.15
C GLN A 227 8.28 18.74 -18.20
N LEU A 228 7.14 18.77 -18.86
CA LEU A 228 6.74 17.80 -19.87
C LEU A 228 7.27 18.12 -21.28
N LYS A 229 7.93 19.28 -21.43
CA LYS A 229 8.44 19.78 -22.72
C LYS A 229 7.36 19.90 -23.80
N VAL A 230 6.18 20.39 -23.42
CA VAL A 230 5.01 20.60 -24.29
C VAL A 230 4.55 22.05 -24.27
N GLN A 231 3.80 22.48 -25.29
CA GLN A 231 3.23 23.83 -25.35
C GLN A 231 1.82 23.92 -24.74
N SER A 232 1.12 22.78 -24.64
CA SER A 232 -0.26 22.68 -24.14
C SER A 232 -0.44 21.38 -23.38
N LEU A 233 -1.32 21.39 -22.37
CA LEU A 233 -1.68 20.22 -21.55
C LEU A 233 -2.92 19.49 -22.10
N GLN A 234 -3.42 19.89 -23.29
CA GLN A 234 -4.63 19.33 -23.87
C GLN A 234 -4.55 17.82 -24.13
N ALA A 235 -3.39 17.33 -24.59
CA ALA A 235 -3.16 15.91 -24.84
C ALA A 235 -3.26 15.05 -23.55
N PHE A 236 -3.08 15.65 -22.39
CA PHE A 236 -3.21 15.01 -21.10
C PHE A 236 -4.60 15.20 -20.46
N GLY A 237 -5.52 15.95 -21.13
CA GLY A 237 -6.82 16.30 -20.54
C GLY A 237 -6.74 17.28 -19.37
N ALA A 238 -5.62 17.99 -19.21
CA ALA A 238 -5.33 18.85 -18.07
C ALA A 238 -5.37 20.34 -18.37
N GLU A 239 -5.75 20.79 -19.58
CA GLU A 239 -5.68 22.21 -19.99
C GLU A 239 -6.54 23.11 -19.11
N ASP A 240 -7.74 22.68 -18.74
CA ASP A 240 -8.74 23.48 -18.04
C ASP A 240 -8.76 23.31 -16.52
N LEU A 241 -7.75 22.61 -15.94
CA LEU A 241 -7.66 22.32 -14.51
C LEU A 241 -6.91 23.43 -13.75
N GLY A 242 -7.45 24.65 -13.76
CA GLY A 242 -6.77 25.84 -13.22
C GLY A 242 -6.44 25.76 -11.73
N VAL A 243 -7.34 25.19 -10.91
CA VAL A 243 -7.09 25.04 -9.47
C VAL A 243 -6.03 23.96 -9.20
N ALA A 244 -6.06 22.88 -9.98
CA ALA A 244 -5.02 21.85 -9.90
C ALA A 244 -3.66 22.34 -10.39
N HIS A 245 -3.61 23.25 -11.38
CA HIS A 245 -2.36 23.90 -11.77
C HIS A 245 -1.74 24.68 -10.61
N ALA A 246 -2.55 25.37 -9.81
CA ALA A 246 -2.05 26.09 -8.64
C ALA A 246 -1.41 25.12 -7.60
N ALA A 247 -2.01 23.96 -7.36
CA ALA A 247 -1.40 22.91 -6.55
C ALA A 247 -0.11 22.38 -7.16
N ALA A 248 -0.08 22.17 -8.49
CA ALA A 248 1.10 21.69 -9.22
C ALA A 248 2.28 22.68 -9.15
N ALA A 249 2.01 24.00 -9.11
CA ALA A 249 3.05 25.01 -8.94
C ALA A 249 3.83 24.81 -7.64
N ALA A 250 3.12 24.67 -6.52
CA ALA A 250 3.71 24.44 -5.20
C ALA A 250 4.43 23.07 -5.14
N LEU A 251 3.79 22.02 -5.67
CA LEU A 251 4.34 20.65 -5.72
C LEU A 251 5.68 20.60 -6.43
N LEU A 252 5.75 21.05 -7.69
CA LEU A 252 6.96 21.01 -8.51
C LEU A 252 8.04 21.92 -7.93
N SER A 253 7.68 23.11 -7.40
CA SER A 253 8.63 24.01 -6.77
C SER A 253 9.28 23.37 -5.54
N TYR A 254 8.49 22.72 -4.70
CA TYR A 254 8.95 22.03 -3.51
C TYR A 254 9.82 20.82 -3.85
N ALA A 255 9.38 19.97 -4.78
CA ALA A 255 10.12 18.80 -5.21
C ALA A 255 11.49 19.17 -5.81
N GLN A 256 11.56 20.21 -6.67
CA GLN A 256 12.82 20.73 -7.22
C GLN A 256 13.74 21.31 -6.14
N GLN A 257 13.16 22.05 -5.18
CA GLN A 257 13.93 22.64 -4.08
C GLN A 257 14.54 21.56 -3.16
N THR A 258 13.76 20.52 -2.82
CA THR A 258 14.22 19.45 -1.92
C THR A 258 15.29 18.57 -2.54
N GLN A 259 15.20 18.29 -3.85
CA GLN A 259 16.19 17.50 -4.57
C GLN A 259 17.38 18.33 -5.06
N SER A 260 17.27 19.65 -5.06
CA SER A 260 18.30 20.57 -5.61
C SER A 260 18.68 20.27 -7.07
N GLN A 261 17.79 19.59 -7.82
CA GLN A 261 18.01 19.12 -9.19
C GLN A 261 16.73 19.18 -10.02
N ALA A 262 16.89 19.12 -11.34
CA ALA A 262 15.75 18.97 -12.26
C ALA A 262 15.13 17.57 -12.14
N LEU A 263 13.81 17.50 -12.22
CA LEU A 263 13.05 16.24 -12.11
C LEU A 263 12.92 15.55 -13.47
N SER A 264 14.04 15.24 -14.13
CA SER A 264 14.07 14.72 -15.50
C SER A 264 13.37 13.37 -15.69
N HIS A 265 13.14 12.62 -14.60
CA HIS A 265 12.37 11.38 -14.59
C HIS A 265 10.85 11.57 -14.66
N VAL A 266 10.35 12.78 -14.39
CA VAL A 266 8.92 13.09 -14.50
C VAL A 266 8.61 13.47 -15.94
N GLN A 267 8.10 12.51 -16.73
CA GLN A 267 7.92 12.64 -18.18
C GLN A 267 6.47 12.50 -18.65
N SER A 268 5.55 12.16 -17.74
CA SER A 268 4.13 11.98 -18.02
C SER A 268 3.26 12.64 -16.99
N LEU A 269 2.03 12.99 -17.36
CA LEU A 269 1.01 13.58 -16.50
C LEU A 269 -0.25 12.73 -16.57
N GLU A 270 -0.75 12.33 -15.41
CA GLU A 270 -2.07 11.71 -15.25
C GLU A 270 -3.08 12.80 -14.83
N ALA A 271 -4.20 12.89 -15.53
CA ALA A 271 -5.27 13.82 -15.18
C ALA A 271 -6.63 13.11 -15.12
N PRO A 272 -6.80 12.15 -14.18
CA PRO A 272 -8.05 11.42 -14.07
C PRO A 272 -9.16 12.34 -13.58
N SER A 273 -10.30 12.28 -14.23
CA SER A 273 -11.52 12.91 -13.73
C SER A 273 -12.18 12.01 -12.67
N GLY A 274 -12.92 12.59 -11.74
CA GLY A 274 -13.70 11.81 -10.79
C GLY A 274 -14.71 10.87 -11.46
N GLN A 275 -15.07 11.14 -12.74
CA GLN A 275 -15.99 10.33 -13.53
C GLN A 275 -15.31 9.10 -14.17
N ASP A 276 -13.98 9.08 -14.27
CA ASP A 276 -13.25 7.95 -14.85
C ASP A 276 -13.09 6.79 -13.86
N LEU A 277 -13.18 7.08 -12.58
CA LEU A 277 -12.96 6.12 -11.51
C LEU A 277 -14.28 5.70 -10.86
N ILE A 278 -14.36 4.45 -10.43
CA ILE A 278 -15.41 4.00 -9.53
C ILE A 278 -15.22 4.72 -8.20
N ASP A 279 -16.26 5.41 -7.71
CA ASP A 279 -16.17 6.10 -6.42
C ASP A 279 -16.12 5.10 -5.27
N LEU A 280 -15.07 5.22 -4.45
CA LEU A 280 -14.84 4.45 -3.24
C LEU A 280 -14.64 5.43 -2.08
N PRO A 281 -15.68 5.82 -1.35
CA PRO A 281 -15.53 6.68 -0.17
C PRO A 281 -14.57 6.09 0.87
N PRO A 282 -13.96 6.91 1.75
CA PRO A 282 -13.05 6.43 2.80
C PRO A 282 -13.67 5.35 3.70
N SER A 283 -14.96 5.49 4.02
CA SER A 283 -15.72 4.50 4.77
C SER A 283 -15.78 3.16 4.03
N THR A 284 -15.94 3.17 2.70
CA THR A 284 -15.97 1.96 1.88
C THR A 284 -14.62 1.27 1.85
N VAL A 285 -13.52 1.99 1.61
CA VAL A 285 -12.16 1.42 1.63
C VAL A 285 -11.87 0.75 2.97
N ARG A 286 -12.23 1.41 4.08
CA ARG A 286 -12.08 0.91 5.44
C ARG A 286 -12.99 -0.30 5.73
N ASN A 287 -14.28 -0.20 5.41
CA ASN A 287 -15.27 -1.24 5.72
C ASN A 287 -15.04 -2.53 4.91
N LEU A 288 -14.48 -2.43 3.72
CA LEU A 288 -14.09 -3.57 2.88
C LEU A 288 -12.68 -4.10 3.20
N GLU A 289 -11.95 -3.45 4.11
CA GLU A 289 -10.58 -3.81 4.50
C GLU A 289 -9.67 -4.05 3.29
N LEU A 290 -9.65 -3.09 2.36
CA LEU A 290 -8.93 -3.25 1.10
C LEU A 290 -7.42 -3.28 1.30
N THR A 291 -6.86 -2.31 2.05
CA THR A 291 -5.42 -2.11 2.26
C THR A 291 -5.01 -2.22 3.73
N ARG A 292 -5.96 -1.99 4.66
CA ARG A 292 -5.77 -2.10 6.11
C ARG A 292 -7.00 -2.71 6.74
N THR A 293 -6.79 -3.47 7.82
CA THR A 293 -7.90 -4.00 8.65
C THR A 293 -8.60 -2.86 9.40
N LEU A 294 -9.79 -3.11 9.94
CA LEU A 294 -10.48 -2.16 10.82
C LEU A 294 -9.64 -1.77 12.05
N ARG A 295 -8.65 -2.58 12.44
CA ARG A 295 -7.70 -2.32 13.53
C ARG A 295 -6.46 -1.54 13.07
N GLY A 296 -6.33 -1.25 11.76
CA GLY A 296 -5.19 -0.54 11.19
C GLY A 296 -3.99 -1.42 10.83
N GLU A 297 -4.12 -2.75 10.86
CA GLU A 297 -3.09 -3.70 10.48
C GLU A 297 -3.06 -3.89 8.95
N ASP A 298 -1.89 -4.19 8.40
CA ASP A 298 -1.74 -4.42 6.95
C ASP A 298 -2.23 -5.82 6.49
N SER A 299 -2.45 -6.74 7.41
CA SER A 299 -2.93 -8.11 7.15
C SER A 299 -3.80 -8.59 8.32
N PRO A 300 -4.86 -9.40 8.05
CA PRO A 300 -5.33 -9.89 6.74
C PRO A 300 -6.25 -8.90 6.02
N THR A 301 -5.87 -8.49 4.81
CA THR A 301 -6.64 -7.57 3.96
C THR A 301 -6.82 -8.16 2.56
N LEU A 302 -7.66 -7.54 1.71
CA LEU A 302 -7.75 -7.98 0.32
C LEU A 302 -6.41 -7.85 -0.40
N LEU A 303 -5.71 -6.72 -0.22
CA LEU A 303 -4.39 -6.51 -0.82
C LEU A 303 -3.38 -7.57 -0.34
N SER A 304 -3.30 -7.83 0.96
CA SER A 304 -2.35 -8.82 1.50
C SER A 304 -2.61 -10.25 0.99
N LEU A 305 -3.88 -10.61 0.74
CA LEU A 305 -4.24 -11.87 0.12
C LEU A 305 -3.82 -11.94 -1.34
N MET A 306 -4.01 -10.84 -2.08
CA MET A 306 -3.75 -10.82 -3.53
C MET A 306 -2.27 -10.67 -3.86
N ASP A 307 -1.51 -9.89 -3.08
CA ASP A 307 -0.12 -9.54 -3.39
C ASP A 307 0.84 -10.71 -3.23
N SER A 308 0.97 -11.48 -4.31
CA SER A 308 2.02 -12.48 -4.49
C SER A 308 3.05 -12.04 -5.55
N CYS A 309 3.09 -10.77 -5.91
CA CYS A 309 4.03 -10.19 -6.86
C CYS A 309 5.50 -10.53 -6.50
N ARG A 310 6.33 -10.63 -7.52
CA ARG A 310 7.76 -10.96 -7.37
C ARG A 310 8.64 -9.73 -7.26
N THR A 311 8.14 -8.58 -7.71
CA THR A 311 8.84 -7.31 -7.72
C THR A 311 8.09 -6.25 -6.89
N GLY A 312 8.84 -5.30 -6.33
CA GLY A 312 8.23 -4.14 -5.66
C GLY A 312 7.40 -3.28 -6.62
N MET A 313 7.82 -3.18 -7.89
CA MET A 313 7.09 -2.49 -8.95
C MET A 313 5.69 -3.09 -9.17
N GLY A 314 5.60 -4.43 -9.24
CA GLY A 314 4.33 -5.14 -9.37
C GLY A 314 3.42 -4.91 -8.17
N SER A 315 3.94 -5.01 -6.95
CA SER A 315 3.15 -4.78 -5.73
C SER A 315 2.57 -3.36 -5.67
N ARG A 316 3.36 -2.33 -6.04
CA ARG A 316 2.88 -0.94 -6.12
C ARG A 316 1.78 -0.77 -7.17
N LEU A 317 1.95 -1.36 -8.34
CA LEU A 317 0.96 -1.31 -9.41
C LEU A 317 -0.33 -2.06 -9.05
N LEU A 318 -0.23 -3.23 -8.38
CA LEU A 318 -1.39 -3.99 -7.89
C LEU A 318 -2.21 -3.16 -6.90
N ARG A 319 -1.55 -2.50 -5.94
CA ARG A 319 -2.20 -1.59 -5.00
C ARG A 319 -2.91 -0.45 -5.73
N GLN A 320 -2.28 0.14 -6.74
CA GLN A 320 -2.90 1.18 -7.57
C GLN A 320 -4.14 0.65 -8.30
N TRP A 321 -4.09 -0.50 -8.93
CA TRP A 321 -5.25 -1.07 -9.61
C TRP A 321 -6.41 -1.35 -8.67
N LEU A 322 -6.12 -1.80 -7.46
CA LEU A 322 -7.13 -2.06 -6.43
C LEU A 322 -7.80 -0.77 -5.92
N THR A 323 -7.03 0.28 -5.71
CA THR A 323 -7.54 1.55 -5.15
C THR A 323 -8.08 2.52 -6.19
N HIS A 324 -7.75 2.31 -7.49
CA HIS A 324 -8.16 3.15 -8.62
C HIS A 324 -8.89 2.34 -9.71
N PRO A 325 -9.98 1.62 -9.39
CA PRO A 325 -10.73 0.88 -10.40
C PRO A 325 -11.42 1.86 -11.35
N LEU A 326 -11.32 1.57 -12.65
CA LEU A 326 -11.89 2.41 -13.71
C LEU A 326 -13.36 2.07 -13.94
N ARG A 327 -14.18 3.07 -14.27
CA ARG A 327 -15.56 2.87 -14.76
C ARG A 327 -15.56 2.29 -16.18
N ASP A 328 -14.59 2.70 -17.01
CA ASP A 328 -14.39 2.09 -18.32
C ASP A 328 -13.86 0.67 -18.17
N ARG A 329 -14.66 -0.29 -18.63
CA ARG A 329 -14.38 -1.70 -18.54
C ARG A 329 -13.43 -2.22 -19.61
N HIS A 330 -13.00 -1.37 -20.53
CA HIS A 330 -12.09 -1.79 -21.62
C HIS A 330 -10.75 -2.30 -21.05
N GLN A 331 -10.15 -1.56 -20.15
CA GLN A 331 -8.90 -1.98 -19.52
C GLN A 331 -9.05 -3.27 -18.70
N ALA A 332 -10.17 -3.41 -17.98
CA ALA A 332 -10.45 -4.62 -17.22
C ALA A 332 -10.59 -5.84 -18.15
N ARG A 333 -11.27 -5.71 -19.31
CA ARG A 333 -11.34 -6.77 -20.33
C ARG A 333 -9.97 -7.17 -20.88
N LEU A 334 -9.11 -6.20 -21.17
CA LEU A 334 -7.74 -6.48 -21.65
C LEU A 334 -6.93 -7.26 -20.60
N ARG A 335 -7.12 -6.94 -19.30
CA ARG A 335 -6.48 -7.66 -18.21
C ARG A 335 -7.04 -9.08 -18.07
N HIS A 336 -8.38 -9.28 -18.17
CA HIS A 336 -9.00 -10.61 -18.16
C HIS A 336 -8.47 -11.48 -19.29
N GLN A 337 -8.38 -10.95 -20.52
CA GLN A 337 -7.80 -11.67 -21.66
C GLN A 337 -6.34 -12.05 -21.42
N ALA A 338 -5.56 -11.16 -20.84
CA ALA A 338 -4.16 -11.42 -20.53
C ALA A 338 -4.01 -12.52 -19.47
N ILE A 339 -4.82 -12.47 -18.39
CA ILE A 339 -4.86 -13.51 -17.37
C ILE A 339 -5.24 -14.86 -17.97
N GLY A 340 -6.31 -14.90 -18.77
CA GLY A 340 -6.76 -16.12 -19.45
C GLY A 340 -5.69 -16.71 -20.38
N SER A 341 -5.00 -15.87 -21.15
CA SER A 341 -3.89 -16.30 -22.02
C SER A 341 -2.71 -16.84 -21.21
N LEU A 342 -2.34 -16.21 -20.08
CA LEU A 342 -1.26 -16.68 -19.21
C LEU A 342 -1.59 -18.01 -18.52
N LEU A 343 -2.86 -18.28 -18.22
CA LEU A 343 -3.34 -19.53 -17.63
C LEU A 343 -3.38 -20.67 -18.65
N ALA A 344 -3.85 -20.37 -19.87
CA ALA A 344 -4.10 -21.37 -20.90
C ALA A 344 -2.83 -21.75 -21.66
N TRP A 345 -1.85 -20.84 -21.79
CA TRP A 345 -0.70 -21.02 -22.67
C TRP A 345 0.49 -21.66 -21.94
N PRO A 346 1.04 -22.78 -22.44
CA PRO A 346 2.27 -23.38 -21.91
C PRO A 346 3.50 -22.50 -22.20
N ALA A 347 4.41 -22.42 -21.24
CA ALA A 347 5.66 -21.66 -21.40
C ALA A 347 6.52 -22.20 -22.54
N GLY A 348 7.05 -21.27 -23.38
CA GLY A 348 7.99 -21.61 -24.45
C GLY A 348 7.36 -22.17 -25.73
N LEU A 349 6.02 -22.28 -25.84
CA LEU A 349 5.37 -22.60 -27.09
C LEU A 349 5.49 -21.41 -28.07
N PRO A 350 5.82 -21.69 -29.35
CA PRO A 350 5.88 -20.66 -30.37
C PRO A 350 4.48 -20.05 -30.66
N PRO A 351 4.42 -18.81 -31.14
CA PRO A 351 3.15 -18.10 -31.36
C PRO A 351 2.15 -18.84 -32.26
N LYS A 352 2.62 -19.54 -33.27
CA LYS A 352 1.77 -20.27 -34.26
C LYS A 352 1.32 -21.65 -33.78
N ALA A 353 1.71 -22.08 -32.59
CA ALA A 353 1.22 -23.33 -32.02
C ALA A 353 -0.20 -23.17 -31.49
N THR A 354 -0.99 -24.23 -31.47
CA THR A 354 -2.27 -24.26 -30.75
C THR A 354 -2.04 -24.75 -29.33
N PRO A 355 -2.87 -24.38 -28.36
CA PRO A 355 -2.79 -24.90 -27.00
C PRO A 355 -2.84 -26.44 -26.94
N GLU A 356 -3.47 -27.06 -27.93
CA GLU A 356 -3.59 -28.51 -28.13
C GLU A 356 -2.42 -29.16 -28.89
N SER A 357 -1.46 -28.34 -29.38
CA SER A 357 -0.24 -28.88 -29.99
C SER A 357 0.45 -29.78 -28.98
N PRO A 358 1.03 -30.94 -29.38
CA PRO A 358 1.68 -31.88 -28.47
C PRO A 358 2.91 -31.21 -27.88
N ALA A 359 2.68 -30.35 -26.88
CA ALA A 359 3.70 -29.82 -26.02
C ALA A 359 4.04 -30.89 -25.00
N ASN A 360 5.30 -30.88 -24.60
CA ASN A 360 5.75 -31.69 -23.49
C ASN A 360 4.70 -31.60 -22.33
N PRO A 361 4.08 -32.72 -21.92
CA PRO A 361 3.05 -32.72 -20.88
C PRO A 361 3.54 -32.21 -19.51
N ALA A 362 4.83 -31.90 -19.41
CA ALA A 362 5.49 -31.30 -18.25
C ALA A 362 5.72 -29.77 -18.38
N ALA A 363 5.20 -29.09 -19.42
CA ALA A 363 5.40 -27.66 -19.59
C ALA A 363 4.50 -26.90 -18.59
N SER A 364 5.13 -26.11 -17.72
CA SER A 364 4.41 -25.20 -16.79
C SER A 364 3.63 -24.12 -17.54
N PRO A 365 2.50 -23.61 -16.98
CA PRO A 365 1.82 -22.45 -17.54
C PRO A 365 2.74 -21.24 -17.69
N ALA A 366 2.45 -20.36 -18.66
CA ALA A 366 3.29 -19.21 -18.97
C ALA A 366 3.49 -18.30 -17.75
N PHE A 367 2.46 -18.13 -16.90
CA PHE A 367 2.56 -17.29 -15.72
C PHE A 367 3.57 -17.84 -14.69
N GLU A 368 3.73 -19.15 -14.53
CA GLU A 368 4.71 -19.72 -13.59
C GLU A 368 6.14 -19.44 -14.03
N ALA A 369 6.45 -19.70 -15.30
CA ALA A 369 7.76 -19.39 -15.88
C ALA A 369 8.08 -17.89 -15.81
N LEU A 370 7.09 -17.04 -16.10
CA LEU A 370 7.19 -15.59 -15.97
C LEU A 370 7.51 -15.19 -14.52
N ARG A 371 6.80 -15.72 -13.55
CA ARG A 371 7.03 -15.46 -12.11
C ARG A 371 8.42 -15.92 -11.63
N GLN A 372 8.96 -17.00 -12.20
CA GLN A 372 10.33 -17.44 -11.91
C GLN A 372 11.36 -16.46 -12.48
N ALA A 373 11.18 -16.03 -13.73
CA ALA A 373 12.07 -15.07 -14.39
C ALA A 373 12.09 -13.71 -13.67
N LEU A 374 10.91 -13.24 -13.23
CA LEU A 374 10.77 -11.94 -12.52
C LEU A 374 11.45 -11.90 -11.14
N ARG A 375 11.78 -13.04 -10.53
CA ARG A 375 12.50 -13.05 -9.22
C ARG A 375 13.86 -12.39 -9.26
N HIS A 376 14.51 -12.39 -10.41
CA HIS A 376 15.86 -11.88 -10.61
C HIS A 376 15.88 -10.48 -11.25
N THR A 377 14.71 -9.86 -11.42
CA THR A 377 14.62 -8.49 -11.93
C THR A 377 14.75 -7.47 -10.80
N CYS A 378 15.58 -6.45 -11.01
CA CYS A 378 15.73 -5.33 -10.10
C CYS A 378 14.55 -4.36 -10.23
N ASP A 379 14.44 -3.39 -9.30
CA ASP A 379 13.46 -2.31 -9.36
C ASP A 379 13.89 -1.23 -10.37
N VAL A 380 13.63 -1.51 -11.65
CA VAL A 380 14.00 -0.63 -12.78
C VAL A 380 13.35 0.75 -12.63
N GLU A 381 12.12 0.83 -12.08
CA GLU A 381 11.41 2.09 -11.86
C GLU A 381 12.19 3.01 -10.92
N ARG A 382 12.57 2.53 -9.74
CA ARG A 382 13.34 3.31 -8.77
C ARG A 382 14.78 3.56 -9.20
N ILE A 383 15.39 2.61 -9.91
CA ILE A 383 16.75 2.79 -10.47
C ILE A 383 16.75 3.88 -11.53
N SER A 384 15.78 3.91 -12.44
CA SER A 384 15.67 4.95 -13.47
C SER A 384 15.53 6.35 -12.86
N THR A 385 14.77 6.48 -11.80
CA THR A 385 14.67 7.74 -11.04
C THR A 385 16.00 8.16 -10.43
N ARG A 386 16.74 7.22 -9.80
CA ARG A 386 18.05 7.54 -9.21
C ARG A 386 19.10 7.84 -10.26
N VAL A 387 19.03 7.26 -11.44
CA VAL A 387 19.84 7.66 -12.60
C VAL A 387 19.56 9.11 -12.96
N ALA A 388 18.28 9.49 -13.09
CA ALA A 388 17.86 10.85 -13.39
C ALA A 388 18.32 11.88 -12.35
N LEU A 389 18.30 11.50 -11.07
CA LEU A 389 18.72 12.31 -9.94
C LEU A 389 20.22 12.13 -9.59
N ARG A 390 20.99 11.42 -10.40
CA ARG A 390 22.44 11.17 -10.18
C ARG A 390 22.76 10.61 -8.79
N GLN A 391 21.85 9.80 -8.25
CA GLN A 391 21.94 9.20 -6.91
C GLN A 391 22.08 7.67 -6.97
N VAL A 392 22.17 7.09 -8.17
CA VAL A 392 22.26 5.65 -8.38
C VAL A 392 23.59 5.11 -7.88
N ARG A 393 23.54 3.90 -7.28
CA ARG A 393 24.74 3.22 -6.76
C ARG A 393 25.26 2.18 -7.77
N PRO A 394 26.57 1.86 -7.75
CA PRO A 394 27.15 0.92 -8.72
C PRO A 394 26.47 -0.44 -8.76
N ARG A 395 26.10 -1.02 -7.62
CA ARG A 395 25.41 -2.32 -7.55
C ARG A 395 24.00 -2.28 -8.13
N GLU A 396 23.32 -1.14 -8.09
CA GLU A 396 22.01 -0.98 -8.71
C GLU A 396 22.11 -1.00 -10.23
N LEU A 397 23.17 -0.39 -10.80
CA LEU A 397 23.44 -0.47 -12.23
C LEU A 397 23.86 -1.87 -12.67
N ALA A 398 24.58 -2.63 -11.83
CA ALA A 398 24.87 -4.04 -12.08
C ALA A 398 23.56 -4.86 -12.14
N GLY A 399 22.65 -4.69 -11.18
CA GLY A 399 21.33 -5.33 -11.20
C GLY A 399 20.50 -4.93 -12.42
N LEU A 400 20.58 -3.67 -12.85
CA LEU A 400 19.94 -3.22 -14.10
C LEU A 400 20.54 -3.95 -15.30
N ARG A 401 21.87 -4.08 -15.41
CA ARG A 401 22.54 -4.84 -16.46
C ARG A 401 22.06 -6.29 -16.52
N GLU A 402 22.03 -6.98 -15.38
CA GLU A 402 21.56 -8.35 -15.28
C GLU A 402 20.09 -8.48 -15.71
N THR A 403 19.24 -7.54 -15.28
CA THR A 403 17.84 -7.49 -15.71
C THR A 403 17.72 -7.36 -17.22
N LEU A 404 18.46 -6.41 -17.83
CA LEU A 404 18.44 -6.20 -19.28
C LEU A 404 18.94 -7.42 -20.05
N GLN A 405 19.94 -8.11 -19.54
CA GLN A 405 20.46 -9.36 -20.14
C GLN A 405 19.45 -10.50 -20.07
N ALA A 406 18.58 -10.52 -19.06
CA ALA A 406 17.55 -11.54 -18.88
C ALA A 406 16.27 -11.26 -19.74
N LEU A 407 16.10 -10.06 -20.30
CA LEU A 407 14.89 -9.68 -21.05
C LEU A 407 14.57 -10.62 -22.23
N PRO A 408 15.53 -11.09 -23.06
CA PRO A 408 15.20 -12.00 -24.16
C PRO A 408 14.57 -13.31 -23.69
N ALA A 409 15.08 -13.89 -22.59
CA ALA A 409 14.52 -15.10 -22.00
C ALA A 409 13.13 -14.83 -21.39
N LEU A 410 12.96 -13.71 -20.67
CA LEU A 410 11.69 -13.31 -20.11
C LEU A 410 10.64 -13.06 -21.20
N ARG A 411 11.02 -12.39 -22.29
CA ARG A 411 10.16 -12.19 -23.45
C ARG A 411 9.72 -13.52 -24.07
N ALA A 412 10.61 -14.48 -24.21
CA ALA A 412 10.29 -15.79 -24.76
C ALA A 412 9.22 -16.54 -23.95
N THR A 413 9.12 -16.33 -22.64
CA THR A 413 8.11 -16.99 -21.79
C THR A 413 6.68 -16.53 -22.10
N VAL A 414 6.50 -15.30 -22.58
CA VAL A 414 5.17 -14.72 -22.83
C VAL A 414 4.80 -14.62 -24.31
N LEU A 415 5.74 -14.90 -25.23
CA LEU A 415 5.57 -14.65 -26.67
C LEU A 415 4.38 -15.41 -27.26
N GLY A 416 4.15 -16.66 -26.86
CA GLY A 416 3.00 -17.45 -27.32
C GLY A 416 1.67 -16.88 -26.80
N ALA A 417 1.60 -16.57 -25.51
CA ALA A 417 0.43 -15.99 -24.88
C ALA A 417 0.14 -14.55 -25.42
N ALA A 418 1.16 -13.82 -25.83
CA ALA A 418 1.06 -12.45 -26.35
C ALA A 418 0.25 -12.33 -27.66
N GLU A 419 0.19 -13.37 -28.48
CA GLU A 419 -0.63 -13.35 -29.71
C GLU A 419 -2.14 -13.33 -29.42
N HIS A 420 -2.54 -13.82 -28.28
CA HIS A 420 -3.95 -13.94 -27.88
C HIS A 420 -4.41 -12.82 -26.94
N ALA A 421 -3.52 -11.93 -26.53
CA ALA A 421 -3.82 -10.83 -25.64
C ALA A 421 -3.04 -9.56 -26.00
N GLN A 422 -3.77 -8.53 -26.42
CA GLN A 422 -3.19 -7.26 -26.88
C GLN A 422 -2.25 -6.64 -25.84
N LEU A 423 -2.62 -6.71 -24.55
CA LEU A 423 -1.81 -6.14 -23.46
C LEU A 423 -0.46 -6.84 -23.33
N LEU A 424 -0.45 -8.18 -23.42
CA LEU A 424 0.78 -8.98 -23.38
C LEU A 424 1.66 -8.73 -24.61
N ALA A 425 1.05 -8.48 -25.78
CA ALA A 425 1.77 -8.15 -27.00
C ALA A 425 2.52 -6.81 -26.87
N GLN A 426 1.87 -5.79 -26.29
CA GLN A 426 2.49 -4.50 -26.01
C GLN A 426 3.66 -4.64 -25.03
N ASP A 427 3.46 -5.40 -23.95
CA ASP A 427 4.50 -5.61 -22.93
C ASP A 427 5.68 -6.42 -23.51
N ALA A 428 5.42 -7.46 -24.32
CA ALA A 428 6.47 -8.22 -24.99
C ALA A 428 7.32 -7.38 -25.94
N GLN A 429 6.75 -6.34 -26.57
CA GLN A 429 7.51 -5.39 -27.39
C GLN A 429 8.45 -4.53 -26.53
N ALA A 430 8.00 -4.11 -25.34
CA ALA A 430 8.81 -3.31 -24.42
C ALA A 430 9.96 -4.11 -23.78
N LEU A 431 9.91 -5.45 -23.79
CA LEU A 431 10.97 -6.33 -23.27
C LEU A 431 12.16 -6.49 -24.22
N GLN A 432 12.36 -5.60 -25.15
CA GLN A 432 13.57 -5.59 -26.00
C GLN A 432 14.67 -4.79 -25.31
N PRO A 433 15.86 -5.40 -25.10
CA PRO A 433 16.96 -4.68 -24.49
C PRO A 433 17.47 -3.61 -25.46
N ASP A 434 17.71 -2.41 -24.93
CA ASP A 434 18.37 -1.34 -25.68
C ASP A 434 19.89 -1.64 -25.72
N ALA A 435 20.43 -1.81 -26.92
CA ALA A 435 21.83 -2.16 -27.12
C ALA A 435 22.78 -1.07 -26.58
N GLN A 436 22.42 0.21 -26.69
CA GLN A 436 23.26 1.32 -26.20
C GLN A 436 23.32 1.33 -24.68
N ILE A 437 22.20 1.03 -24.00
CA ILE A 437 22.17 0.91 -22.53
C ILE A 437 23.06 -0.27 -22.08
N LEU A 438 22.98 -1.42 -22.75
CA LEU A 438 23.80 -2.57 -22.43
C LEU A 438 25.29 -2.32 -22.67
N GLU A 439 25.65 -1.62 -23.75
CA GLU A 439 27.02 -1.21 -24.04
C GLU A 439 27.57 -0.28 -22.94
N THR A 440 26.79 0.73 -22.55
CA THR A 440 27.13 1.66 -21.48
C THR A 440 27.36 0.91 -20.17
N LEU A 441 26.46 -0.01 -19.79
CA LEU A 441 26.57 -0.82 -18.58
C LEU A 441 27.67 -1.90 -18.67
N GLY A 442 28.16 -2.22 -19.87
CA GLY A 442 29.31 -3.09 -20.09
C GLY A 442 30.63 -2.56 -19.53
N ALA A 443 30.74 -1.24 -19.40
CA ALA A 443 31.88 -0.58 -18.75
C ALA A 443 31.95 -0.80 -17.22
N LEU A 444 30.87 -1.29 -16.60
CA LEU A 444 30.82 -1.58 -15.17
C LEU A 444 31.50 -2.93 -14.87
N ALA A 445 32.26 -3.03 -13.76
CA ALA A 445 32.79 -4.28 -13.27
C ALA A 445 31.70 -5.34 -13.09
N HIS A 446 32.06 -6.63 -13.14
CA HIS A 446 31.09 -7.71 -12.98
C HIS A 446 30.41 -7.63 -11.61
N GLU A 447 31.17 -7.51 -10.56
CA GLU A 447 30.74 -7.31 -9.18
C GLU A 447 31.30 -5.98 -8.66
N PRO A 448 30.65 -4.84 -8.94
CA PRO A 448 31.18 -3.54 -8.51
C PRO A 448 31.08 -3.37 -6.99
N ALA A 449 31.99 -2.57 -6.46
CA ALA A 449 31.94 -2.15 -5.06
C ALA A 449 30.60 -1.48 -4.74
N ALA A 450 30.19 -1.53 -3.48
CA ALA A 450 28.93 -0.94 -3.04
C ALA A 450 28.95 0.60 -3.15
N LEU A 451 30.11 1.21 -2.89
CA LEU A 451 30.30 2.66 -2.88
C LEU A 451 31.47 3.05 -3.76
N LEU A 452 31.38 4.16 -4.47
CA LEU A 452 32.42 4.69 -5.34
C LEU A 452 33.79 4.93 -4.64
N ARG A 453 33.72 5.32 -3.35
CA ARG A 453 34.92 5.54 -2.54
C ARG A 453 35.77 4.29 -2.28
N ASP A 454 35.20 3.12 -2.48
CA ASP A 454 35.87 1.83 -2.24
C ASP A 454 36.69 1.39 -3.47
N GLY A 455 36.44 2.00 -4.64
CA GLY A 455 37.08 1.65 -5.90
C GLY A 455 36.59 0.31 -6.48
N GLY A 456 37.05 -0.06 -7.67
CA GLY A 456 36.65 -1.33 -8.30
C GLY A 456 35.27 -1.32 -8.95
N VAL A 457 34.81 -0.17 -9.37
CA VAL A 457 33.48 0.00 -9.99
C VAL A 457 33.53 -0.16 -11.52
N VAL A 458 34.56 0.36 -12.16
CA VAL A 458 34.76 0.28 -13.64
C VAL A 458 35.56 -0.98 -13.99
N ALA A 459 35.15 -1.67 -15.05
CA ALA A 459 35.78 -2.89 -15.52
C ALA A 459 37.22 -2.61 -16.02
N PRO A 460 38.17 -3.58 -15.89
CA PRO A 460 39.46 -3.48 -16.52
C PRO A 460 39.37 -3.41 -18.04
N GLY A 461 40.24 -2.64 -18.69
CA GLY A 461 40.27 -2.49 -20.15
C GLY A 461 39.33 -1.42 -20.71
N VAL A 462 38.56 -0.74 -19.87
CA VAL A 462 37.65 0.35 -20.27
C VAL A 462 38.36 1.67 -20.43
N ASP A 463 39.33 1.96 -19.56
CA ASP A 463 40.08 3.21 -19.57
C ASP A 463 41.55 2.94 -19.24
N ALA A 464 42.42 3.21 -20.23
CA ALA A 464 43.87 2.93 -20.13
C ALA A 464 44.57 3.72 -19.00
N GLU A 465 44.16 4.98 -18.72
CA GLU A 465 44.71 5.78 -17.63
C GLU A 465 44.33 5.17 -16.26
N LEU A 466 43.07 4.71 -16.11
CA LEU A 466 42.63 4.07 -14.88
C LEU A 466 43.38 2.76 -14.63
N ASP A 467 43.57 1.96 -15.68
CA ASP A 467 44.27 0.68 -15.57
C ASP A 467 45.76 0.90 -15.19
N GLU A 468 46.44 1.93 -15.76
CA GLU A 468 47.79 2.31 -15.37
C GLU A 468 47.88 2.74 -13.90
N LEU A 469 46.95 3.61 -13.45
CA LEU A 469 46.88 4.05 -12.06
C LEU A 469 46.66 2.90 -11.07
N ARG A 470 45.79 1.96 -11.44
CA ARG A 470 45.54 0.74 -10.66
C ARG A 470 46.75 -0.17 -10.59
N ALA A 471 47.43 -0.34 -11.72
CA ALA A 471 48.66 -1.13 -11.77
C ALA A 471 49.74 -0.57 -10.85
N ILE A 472 49.90 0.76 -10.83
CA ILE A 472 50.84 1.42 -9.90
C ILE A 472 50.43 1.19 -8.43
N ALA A 473 49.13 1.30 -8.12
CA ALA A 473 48.62 1.07 -6.76
C ALA A 473 48.69 -0.41 -6.31
N GLN A 474 48.49 -1.37 -7.21
CA GLN A 474 48.53 -2.81 -6.91
C GLN A 474 49.96 -3.37 -6.82
N ASN A 475 50.92 -2.80 -7.53
CA ASN A 475 52.32 -3.22 -7.47
C ASN A 475 53.05 -2.82 -6.15
N CYS A 476 52.31 -2.23 -5.21
CA CYS A 476 52.85 -1.89 -3.89
C CYS A 476 53.43 -3.08 -3.13
N ASP A 477 52.71 -4.20 -3.12
CA ASP A 477 53.17 -5.39 -2.38
C ASP A 477 54.42 -6.04 -3.00
N ALA A 478 54.51 -6.08 -4.33
CA ALA A 478 55.69 -6.58 -5.04
C ALA A 478 56.93 -5.68 -4.79
N PHE A 479 56.73 -4.34 -4.86
CA PHE A 479 57.76 -3.39 -4.55
C PHE A 479 58.25 -3.50 -3.08
N LEU A 480 57.30 -3.63 -2.13
CA LEU A 480 57.64 -3.74 -0.71
C LEU A 480 58.45 -5.02 -0.41
N LEU A 481 58.09 -6.13 -1.03
CA LEU A 481 58.82 -7.40 -0.90
C LEU A 481 60.22 -7.32 -1.51
N ASP A 482 60.33 -6.70 -2.69
CA ASP A 482 61.62 -6.47 -3.32
C ASP A 482 62.52 -5.52 -2.50
N LEU A 483 61.95 -4.41 -2.03
CA LEU A 483 62.64 -3.50 -1.15
C LEU A 483 63.06 -4.19 0.17
N GLU A 484 62.18 -4.96 0.76
CA GLU A 484 62.50 -5.74 1.97
C GLU A 484 63.66 -6.69 1.74
N ALA A 485 63.69 -7.41 0.62
CA ALA A 485 64.78 -8.32 0.27
C ALA A 485 66.10 -7.57 0.07
N ARG A 486 66.07 -6.47 -0.71
CA ARG A 486 67.26 -5.62 -0.95
C ARG A 486 67.81 -4.96 0.32
N GLU A 487 66.92 -4.44 1.17
CA GLU A 487 67.30 -3.80 2.41
C GLU A 487 67.79 -4.79 3.47
N ARG A 488 67.30 -6.03 3.51
CA ARG A 488 67.84 -7.10 4.34
C ARG A 488 69.23 -7.50 3.91
N GLU A 489 69.46 -7.59 2.61
CA GLU A 489 70.81 -7.90 2.08
C GLU A 489 71.79 -6.72 2.36
N ARG A 490 71.41 -5.47 2.08
CA ARG A 490 72.22 -4.28 2.29
C ARG A 490 72.61 -4.07 3.75
N THR A 491 71.66 -4.23 4.69
CA THR A 491 71.86 -3.92 6.12
C THR A 491 72.34 -5.14 6.93
N GLY A 492 72.20 -6.35 6.42
CA GLY A 492 72.46 -7.58 7.17
C GLY A 492 71.42 -7.83 8.32
N ILE A 493 70.30 -7.14 8.33
CA ILE A 493 69.26 -7.22 9.38
C ILE A 493 68.16 -8.23 8.91
N GLY A 494 68.26 -9.48 9.27
CA GLY A 494 67.39 -10.56 8.75
C GLY A 494 65.93 -10.46 9.17
N ASN A 495 65.59 -9.72 10.22
CA ASN A 495 64.26 -9.53 10.75
C ASN A 495 63.68 -8.17 10.40
N LEU A 496 64.28 -7.41 9.49
CA LEU A 496 63.75 -6.18 8.92
C LEU A 496 62.46 -6.50 8.15
N ARG A 497 61.41 -5.69 8.32
CA ARG A 497 60.12 -5.78 7.58
C ARG A 497 59.76 -4.45 6.99
N VAL A 498 59.26 -4.45 5.76
CA VAL A 498 58.68 -3.28 5.11
C VAL A 498 57.17 -3.46 5.14
N GLN A 499 56.45 -2.50 5.72
CA GLN A 499 54.98 -2.62 5.93
C GLN A 499 54.27 -1.30 5.71
N PHE A 500 52.95 -1.37 5.54
CA PHE A 500 52.06 -0.22 5.43
C PHE A 500 51.08 -0.14 6.62
N ASN A 501 50.84 1.06 7.11
CA ASN A 501 49.80 1.31 8.12
C ASN A 501 49.02 2.58 7.73
N LYS A 502 47.70 2.53 7.79
CA LYS A 502 46.83 3.68 7.43
C LYS A 502 47.09 4.98 8.18
N VAL A 503 47.65 4.91 9.41
CA VAL A 503 47.97 6.09 10.24
C VAL A 503 49.35 6.63 9.96
N HIS A 504 50.35 5.77 9.68
CA HIS A 504 51.76 6.12 9.57
C HIS A 504 52.35 5.93 8.17
N GLY A 505 51.54 5.50 7.17
CA GLY A 505 52.04 5.24 5.81
C GLY A 505 52.95 4.03 5.72
N PHE A 506 53.83 4.02 4.73
CA PHE A 506 54.86 2.99 4.55
C PHE A 506 56.01 3.16 5.51
N TYR A 507 56.55 2.09 6.08
CA TYR A 507 57.69 2.11 7.00
C TYR A 507 58.49 0.80 6.96
N ILE A 508 59.76 0.94 7.32
CA ILE A 508 60.66 -0.15 7.59
C ILE A 508 60.72 -0.38 9.09
N GLU A 509 60.28 -1.55 9.59
CA GLU A 509 60.33 -1.89 10.99
C GLU A 509 61.63 -2.70 11.30
N VAL A 510 62.39 -2.20 12.24
CA VAL A 510 63.60 -2.86 12.74
C VAL A 510 63.44 -3.08 14.23
N THR A 511 63.65 -4.31 14.68
CA THR A 511 63.63 -4.67 16.11
C THR A 511 64.83 -4.07 16.85
N SER A 512 64.71 -3.91 18.17
CA SER A 512 65.73 -3.30 19.02
C SER A 512 67.10 -3.99 18.91
N SER A 513 67.17 -5.26 18.53
CA SER A 513 68.42 -6.00 18.31
C SER A 513 69.17 -5.67 17.04
N GLY A 514 68.56 -4.93 16.11
CA GLY A 514 69.13 -4.55 14.82
C GLY A 514 69.49 -3.07 14.71
N LEU A 515 69.20 -2.24 15.72
CA LEU A 515 69.31 -0.78 15.65
C LEU A 515 70.75 -0.29 15.40
N ASP A 516 71.75 -0.98 15.87
CA ASP A 516 73.20 -0.63 15.67
C ASP A 516 73.69 -0.76 14.21
N ARG A 517 72.87 -1.47 13.36
CA ARG A 517 73.14 -1.71 11.94
C ARG A 517 72.32 -0.88 11.01
N VAL A 518 71.46 -0.01 11.56
CA VAL A 518 70.60 0.89 10.77
C VAL A 518 71.46 1.94 10.04
N PRO A 519 71.37 2.02 8.69
CA PRO A 519 72.15 2.98 7.91
C PRO A 519 71.76 4.45 8.21
N ALA A 520 72.69 5.41 7.92
CA ALA A 520 72.45 6.83 8.18
C ALA A 520 71.33 7.46 7.30
N ASP A 521 70.96 6.85 6.19
CA ASP A 521 69.91 7.29 5.31
C ASP A 521 68.49 6.92 5.80
N TYR A 522 68.36 6.10 6.88
CA TYR A 522 67.09 5.79 7.51
C TYR A 522 66.66 6.94 8.41
N GLN A 523 65.55 7.57 8.07
CA GLN A 523 64.92 8.59 8.89
C GLN A 523 63.92 7.94 9.85
N ARG A 524 64.09 8.16 11.17
CA ARG A 524 63.22 7.62 12.20
C ARG A 524 61.84 8.27 12.12
N ARG A 525 60.79 7.45 12.02
CA ARG A 525 59.40 7.88 11.94
C ARG A 525 58.63 7.62 13.26
N GLN A 526 58.93 6.53 13.94
CA GLN A 526 58.27 6.18 15.20
C GLN A 526 59.10 5.23 16.04
N THR A 527 59.11 5.43 17.38
CA THR A 527 59.74 4.53 18.35
C THR A 527 58.64 3.70 19.04
N LEU A 528 58.76 2.39 19.05
CA LEU A 528 57.91 1.42 19.74
C LEU A 528 58.68 0.76 20.89
N LYS A 529 58.02 0.02 21.76
CA LYS A 529 58.66 -0.60 22.94
C LYS A 529 59.77 -1.62 22.56
N ASN A 530 59.60 -2.36 21.44
CA ASN A 530 60.52 -3.40 21.03
C ASN A 530 61.05 -3.25 19.59
N ALA A 531 60.72 -2.17 18.88
CA ALA A 531 61.10 -1.91 17.50
C ALA A 531 61.12 -0.40 17.21
N GLU A 532 61.82 -0.01 16.16
CA GLU A 532 61.71 1.33 15.60
C GLU A 532 61.31 1.30 14.14
N ARG A 533 60.54 2.31 13.72
CA ARG A 533 60.06 2.46 12.35
C ARG A 533 60.82 3.59 11.65
N PHE A 534 61.27 3.27 10.46
CA PHE A 534 62.10 4.16 9.64
C PHE A 534 61.46 4.36 8.27
N ILE A 535 61.87 5.40 7.58
CA ILE A 535 61.54 5.65 6.18
C ILE A 535 62.83 5.98 5.44
N THR A 536 63.04 5.46 4.23
CA THR A 536 64.12 5.83 3.34
C THR A 536 63.63 6.82 2.29
N PRO A 537 64.55 7.62 1.64
CA PRO A 537 64.16 8.49 0.54
C PRO A 537 63.48 7.73 -0.61
N GLU A 538 63.93 6.50 -0.92
CA GLU A 538 63.28 5.62 -1.92
C GLU A 538 61.86 5.23 -1.52
N LEU A 539 61.68 4.75 -0.29
CA LEU A 539 60.36 4.39 0.23
C LEU A 539 59.42 5.60 0.32
N LYS A 540 59.96 6.79 0.63
CA LYS A 540 59.17 8.04 0.67
C LYS A 540 58.71 8.45 -0.73
N ALA A 541 59.63 8.41 -1.73
CA ALA A 541 59.28 8.69 -3.12
C ALA A 541 58.22 7.70 -3.66
N PHE A 542 58.33 6.44 -3.29
CA PHE A 542 57.30 5.42 -3.62
C PHE A 542 55.97 5.68 -2.91
N GLU A 543 56.00 6.02 -1.61
CA GLU A 543 54.80 6.38 -0.84
C GLU A 543 54.03 7.51 -1.52
N ASP A 544 54.70 8.59 -1.88
CA ASP A 544 54.09 9.76 -2.53
C ASP A 544 53.50 9.38 -3.90
N LYS A 545 54.18 8.51 -4.66
CA LYS A 545 53.71 8.02 -5.96
C LYS A 545 52.53 7.09 -5.82
N ALA A 546 52.55 6.17 -4.87
CA ALA A 546 51.48 5.17 -4.67
C ALA A 546 50.20 5.79 -4.13
N LEU A 547 50.28 6.66 -3.11
CA LEU A 547 49.13 7.36 -2.55
C LEU A 547 48.51 8.32 -3.57
N SER A 548 49.34 9.04 -4.33
CA SER A 548 48.86 9.91 -5.41
C SER A 548 48.17 9.12 -6.52
N ALA A 549 48.68 7.92 -6.86
CA ALA A 549 48.07 7.05 -7.87
C ALA A 549 46.72 6.49 -7.40
N GLN A 550 46.58 6.13 -6.12
CA GLN A 550 45.33 5.67 -5.54
C GLN A 550 44.27 6.76 -5.56
N ASP A 551 44.59 7.96 -5.10
CA ASP A 551 43.65 9.10 -5.09
C ASP A 551 43.22 9.48 -6.52
N ARG A 552 44.17 9.51 -7.45
CA ARG A 552 43.89 9.78 -8.87
C ARG A 552 43.06 8.67 -9.50
N SER A 553 43.30 7.40 -9.16
CA SER A 553 42.52 6.26 -9.60
C SER A 553 41.04 6.37 -9.16
N LEU A 554 40.83 6.69 -7.87
CA LEU A 554 39.46 6.89 -7.35
C LEU A 554 38.76 8.09 -8.01
N ALA A 555 39.48 9.20 -8.22
CA ALA A 555 38.90 10.37 -8.89
C ALA A 555 38.55 10.08 -10.36
N ARG A 556 39.44 9.34 -11.08
CA ARG A 556 39.19 8.92 -12.49
C ARG A 556 38.02 7.97 -12.57
N GLU A 557 37.95 6.99 -11.70
CA GLU A 557 36.86 6.04 -11.63
C GLU A 557 35.52 6.69 -11.33
N LYS A 558 35.48 7.66 -10.39
CA LYS A 558 34.29 8.47 -10.11
C LYS A 558 33.87 9.26 -11.36
N TRP A 559 34.78 9.89 -12.06
CA TRP A 559 34.48 10.62 -13.29
C TRP A 559 33.88 9.71 -14.36
N LEU A 560 34.47 8.54 -14.61
CA LEU A 560 33.95 7.55 -15.57
C LEU A 560 32.55 7.07 -15.19
N PHE A 561 32.29 6.85 -13.90
CA PHE A 561 30.95 6.48 -13.43
C PHE A 561 29.94 7.61 -13.64
N GLU A 562 30.30 8.85 -13.38
CA GLU A 562 29.44 10.01 -13.63
C GLU A 562 29.12 10.15 -15.12
N GLN A 563 30.06 9.91 -16.04
CA GLN A 563 29.82 9.88 -17.49
C GLN A 563 28.87 8.75 -17.89
N MET A 564 29.02 7.57 -17.28
CA MET A 564 28.09 6.44 -17.48
C MET A 564 26.65 6.81 -17.06
N VAL A 565 26.48 7.41 -15.90
CA VAL A 565 25.16 7.84 -15.41
C VAL A 565 24.56 8.91 -16.32
N GLU A 566 25.37 9.86 -16.82
CA GLU A 566 24.91 10.88 -17.77
C GLU A 566 24.44 10.27 -19.10
N ALA A 567 25.17 9.29 -19.62
CA ALA A 567 24.78 8.56 -20.82
C ALA A 567 23.45 7.80 -20.61
N LEU A 568 23.29 7.10 -19.48
CA LEU A 568 22.05 6.41 -19.12
C LEU A 568 20.86 7.36 -18.96
N ALA A 569 21.09 8.59 -18.47
CA ALA A 569 20.05 9.59 -18.31
C ALA A 569 19.40 10.02 -19.66
N THR A 570 20.05 9.81 -20.80
CA THR A 570 19.46 10.05 -22.11
C THR A 570 18.41 9.00 -22.49
N HIS A 571 18.43 7.82 -21.86
CA HIS A 571 17.55 6.68 -22.13
C HIS A 571 16.42 6.48 -21.10
N LEU A 572 16.13 7.49 -20.26
CA LEU A 572 15.13 7.38 -19.18
C LEU A 572 13.75 6.92 -19.68
N SER A 573 13.29 7.44 -20.85
CA SER A 573 11.98 7.04 -21.39
C SER A 573 11.92 5.55 -21.76
N ALA A 574 13.02 4.97 -22.23
CA ALA A 574 13.09 3.54 -22.53
C ALA A 574 13.06 2.71 -21.23
N LEU A 575 13.82 3.12 -20.21
CA LEU A 575 13.85 2.45 -18.91
C LEU A 575 12.48 2.52 -18.21
N GLN A 576 11.77 3.64 -18.30
CA GLN A 576 10.44 3.79 -17.71
C GLN A 576 9.39 2.93 -18.42
N ARG A 577 9.40 2.86 -19.77
CA ARG A 577 8.52 1.93 -20.51
C ARG A 577 8.80 0.49 -20.14
N LEU A 578 10.06 0.11 -20.01
CA LEU A 578 10.46 -1.22 -19.55
C LEU A 578 9.94 -1.50 -18.13
N ALA A 579 10.12 -0.57 -17.18
CA ALA A 579 9.65 -0.70 -15.80
C ALA A 579 8.13 -0.91 -15.75
N GLN A 580 7.37 -0.14 -16.52
CA GLN A 580 5.92 -0.28 -16.61
C GLN A 580 5.49 -1.64 -17.18
N ALA A 581 6.19 -2.15 -18.21
CA ALA A 581 5.90 -3.46 -18.78
C ALA A 581 6.21 -4.59 -17.77
N LEU A 582 7.36 -4.53 -17.10
CA LEU A 582 7.73 -5.49 -16.05
C LEU A 582 6.74 -5.50 -14.88
N ALA A 583 6.32 -4.31 -14.43
CA ALA A 583 5.32 -4.17 -13.37
C ALA A 583 3.97 -4.78 -13.79
N ARG A 584 3.48 -4.49 -15.00
CA ARG A 584 2.22 -5.05 -15.50
C ARG A 584 2.28 -6.57 -15.65
N LEU A 585 3.36 -7.10 -16.21
CA LEU A 585 3.55 -8.53 -16.35
C LEU A 585 3.58 -9.24 -14.99
N ASP A 586 4.22 -8.63 -13.98
CA ASP A 586 4.23 -9.18 -12.63
C ASP A 586 2.85 -9.20 -12.00
N VAL A 587 2.06 -8.10 -12.15
CA VAL A 587 0.67 -8.07 -11.65
C VAL A 587 -0.19 -9.08 -12.38
N LEU A 588 -0.11 -9.18 -13.71
CA LEU A 588 -0.90 -10.14 -14.49
C LEU A 588 -0.56 -11.59 -14.14
N ALA A 589 0.73 -11.89 -13.95
CA ALA A 589 1.18 -13.21 -13.50
C ALA A 589 0.75 -13.50 -12.04
N CYS A 590 0.74 -12.48 -11.19
CA CYS A 590 0.21 -12.57 -9.82
C CYS A 590 -1.28 -12.88 -9.82
N LEU A 591 -2.09 -12.17 -10.63
CA LEU A 591 -3.53 -12.39 -10.75
C LEU A 591 -3.85 -13.76 -11.38
N ALA A 592 -3.07 -14.24 -12.35
CA ALA A 592 -3.19 -15.58 -12.91
C ALA A 592 -2.89 -16.66 -11.85
N GLU A 593 -1.86 -16.48 -11.06
CA GLU A 593 -1.52 -17.38 -9.95
C GLU A 593 -2.63 -17.41 -8.89
N ARG A 594 -3.16 -16.24 -8.48
CA ARG A 594 -4.32 -16.18 -7.56
C ARG A 594 -5.56 -16.82 -8.14
N ALA A 595 -5.85 -16.62 -9.43
CA ALA A 595 -6.97 -17.25 -10.12
C ALA A 595 -6.88 -18.79 -10.05
N GLN A 596 -5.71 -19.35 -10.29
CA GLN A 596 -5.50 -20.79 -10.24
C GLN A 596 -5.54 -21.33 -8.80
N THR A 597 -4.79 -20.73 -7.88
CA THR A 597 -4.64 -21.24 -6.51
C THR A 597 -5.90 -21.07 -5.67
N LEU A 598 -6.65 -19.98 -5.89
CA LEU A 598 -7.88 -19.67 -5.16
C LEU A 598 -9.15 -20.08 -5.93
N GLN A 599 -8.99 -20.70 -7.10
CA GLN A 599 -10.10 -21.16 -7.96
C GLN A 599 -11.08 -20.02 -8.27
N TRP A 600 -10.56 -18.91 -8.80
CA TRP A 600 -11.35 -17.78 -9.25
C TRP A 600 -11.68 -17.91 -10.74
N THR A 601 -12.81 -17.35 -11.15
CA THR A 601 -13.33 -17.45 -12.51
C THR A 601 -13.32 -16.09 -13.23
N GLU A 602 -13.31 -16.11 -14.54
CA GLU A 602 -13.40 -14.90 -15.36
C GLU A 602 -14.80 -14.28 -15.25
N PRO A 603 -14.93 -13.00 -14.86
CA PRO A 603 -16.21 -12.31 -14.87
C PRO A 603 -16.57 -11.82 -16.27
N GLN A 604 -17.88 -11.81 -16.57
CA GLN A 604 -18.43 -11.34 -17.84
C GLN A 604 -19.04 -9.94 -17.69
N PHE A 605 -18.61 -8.99 -18.49
CA PHE A 605 -19.21 -7.66 -18.52
C PHE A 605 -20.33 -7.57 -19.55
N VAL A 606 -21.52 -7.17 -19.08
CA VAL A 606 -22.71 -6.94 -19.91
C VAL A 606 -23.10 -5.46 -19.91
N ASN A 607 -23.86 -5.01 -20.92
CA ASN A 607 -24.20 -3.60 -21.05
C ASN A 607 -25.43 -3.15 -20.28
N HIS A 608 -26.29 -4.09 -19.88
CA HIS A 608 -27.45 -3.78 -19.04
C HIS A 608 -27.05 -3.80 -17.55
N PRO A 609 -27.68 -2.96 -16.72
CA PRO A 609 -27.40 -2.95 -15.28
C PRO A 609 -27.75 -4.28 -14.63
N CYS A 610 -26.77 -4.98 -14.06
CA CYS A 610 -26.97 -6.18 -13.26
C CYS A 610 -25.74 -6.50 -12.40
N ILE A 611 -25.98 -7.22 -11.32
CA ILE A 611 -24.98 -7.94 -10.52
C ILE A 611 -25.53 -9.36 -10.36
N ASP A 612 -24.95 -10.32 -11.07
CA ASP A 612 -25.40 -11.72 -11.08
C ASP A 612 -24.18 -12.60 -10.74
N ILE A 613 -24.14 -13.07 -9.51
CA ILE A 613 -23.03 -13.82 -8.93
C ILE A 613 -23.55 -15.19 -8.49
N GLU A 614 -23.00 -16.25 -9.04
CA GLU A 614 -23.31 -17.62 -8.63
C GLU A 614 -22.19 -18.17 -7.73
N ALA A 615 -22.59 -18.78 -6.61
CA ALA A 615 -21.67 -19.38 -5.64
C ALA A 615 -20.48 -18.47 -5.29
N GLY A 616 -20.76 -17.19 -5.02
CA GLY A 616 -19.77 -16.21 -4.60
C GLY A 616 -19.16 -16.55 -3.23
N ARG A 617 -17.91 -16.20 -3.04
CA ARG A 617 -17.14 -16.47 -1.81
C ARG A 617 -16.43 -15.21 -1.34
N HIS A 618 -16.33 -15.03 -0.02
CA HIS A 618 -15.54 -13.92 0.52
C HIS A 618 -14.06 -14.27 0.51
N PRO A 619 -13.21 -13.62 -0.30
CA PRO A 619 -11.83 -14.07 -0.54
C PRO A 619 -11.01 -14.18 0.75
N VAL A 620 -11.00 -13.14 1.58
CA VAL A 620 -10.19 -13.08 2.81
C VAL A 620 -10.70 -14.06 3.88
N VAL A 621 -12.03 -14.15 4.08
CA VAL A 621 -12.60 -15.06 5.07
C VAL A 621 -12.38 -16.51 4.67
N GLN A 622 -12.54 -16.84 3.38
CA GLN A 622 -12.28 -18.19 2.86
C GLN A 622 -10.82 -18.59 3.09
N ALA A 623 -9.87 -17.72 2.76
CA ALA A 623 -8.44 -17.99 2.98
C ALA A 623 -8.13 -18.24 4.47
N ARG A 624 -8.68 -17.42 5.36
CA ARG A 624 -8.50 -17.59 6.81
C ARG A 624 -9.07 -18.91 7.34
N LEU A 625 -10.24 -19.30 6.87
CA LEU A 625 -10.83 -20.61 7.24
C LEU A 625 -9.96 -21.77 6.77
N GLN A 626 -9.38 -21.68 5.58
CA GLN A 626 -8.45 -22.69 5.06
C GLN A 626 -7.16 -22.76 5.89
N GLU A 627 -6.56 -21.62 6.24
CA GLU A 627 -5.36 -21.54 7.08
C GLU A 627 -5.57 -22.15 8.48
N THR A 628 -6.72 -21.86 9.08
CA THR A 628 -7.07 -22.35 10.43
C THR A 628 -7.64 -23.77 10.43
N ARG A 629 -7.73 -24.42 9.27
CA ARG A 629 -8.40 -25.72 9.09
C ARG A 629 -9.82 -25.74 9.68
N GLY A 630 -10.51 -24.59 9.56
CA GLY A 630 -11.88 -24.42 10.00
C GLY A 630 -12.89 -25.08 9.06
N ALA A 631 -14.17 -24.80 9.28
CA ALA A 631 -15.25 -25.26 8.40
C ALA A 631 -15.08 -24.68 6.98
N ALA A 632 -15.52 -25.40 5.95
CA ALA A 632 -15.52 -24.90 4.59
C ALA A 632 -16.38 -23.64 4.48
N PHE A 633 -15.91 -22.64 3.70
CA PHE A 633 -16.71 -21.45 3.43
C PHE A 633 -17.97 -21.82 2.63
N MET A 634 -19.14 -21.34 3.07
CA MET A 634 -20.40 -21.56 2.36
C MET A 634 -20.57 -20.51 1.26
N PRO A 635 -20.56 -20.89 -0.04
CA PRO A 635 -20.77 -19.96 -1.14
C PRO A 635 -22.22 -19.48 -1.21
N ASN A 636 -22.41 -18.22 -1.66
CA ASN A 636 -23.73 -17.63 -1.74
C ASN A 636 -24.00 -16.99 -3.11
N HIS A 637 -25.28 -17.01 -3.55
CA HIS A 637 -25.72 -16.38 -4.78
C HIS A 637 -26.17 -14.93 -4.49
N CYS A 638 -25.92 -14.03 -5.45
CA CYS A 638 -26.47 -12.67 -5.42
C CYS A 638 -26.96 -12.30 -6.82
N ARG A 639 -28.24 -11.97 -6.92
CA ARG A 639 -28.83 -11.53 -8.18
C ARG A 639 -29.56 -10.21 -7.99
N LEU A 640 -29.02 -9.18 -8.62
CA LEU A 640 -29.60 -7.84 -8.72
C LEU A 640 -29.69 -7.47 -10.21
N ASP A 641 -30.89 -7.07 -10.66
CA ASP A 641 -31.13 -6.71 -12.06
C ASP A 641 -32.26 -5.65 -12.13
N ALA A 642 -32.83 -5.46 -13.33
CA ALA A 642 -33.94 -4.53 -13.52
C ALA A 642 -35.24 -4.93 -12.75
N ARG A 643 -35.34 -6.21 -12.36
CA ARG A 643 -36.50 -6.74 -11.64
C ARG A 643 -36.29 -6.73 -10.13
N THR A 644 -35.04 -6.89 -9.69
CA THR A 644 -34.67 -6.92 -8.28
C THR A 644 -33.56 -5.93 -8.07
N LYS A 645 -33.88 -4.76 -7.52
CA LYS A 645 -32.89 -3.70 -7.21
C LYS A 645 -32.41 -3.75 -5.77
N MET A 646 -33.19 -4.30 -4.87
CA MET A 646 -32.89 -4.32 -3.43
C MET A 646 -33.09 -5.71 -2.82
N LEU A 647 -32.13 -6.18 -2.05
CA LEU A 647 -32.27 -7.32 -1.16
C LEU A 647 -32.37 -6.83 0.29
N VAL A 648 -33.49 -7.13 0.94
CA VAL A 648 -33.70 -6.91 2.38
C VAL A 648 -33.25 -8.18 3.10
N ILE A 649 -32.12 -8.09 3.82
CA ILE A 649 -31.43 -9.24 4.40
C ILE A 649 -31.72 -9.30 5.90
N THR A 650 -32.38 -10.37 6.34
CA THR A 650 -32.70 -10.62 7.74
C THR A 650 -31.93 -11.82 8.32
N GLY A 651 -31.98 -12.00 9.62
CA GLY A 651 -31.34 -13.12 10.32
C GLY A 651 -30.33 -12.66 11.40
N PRO A 652 -29.72 -13.60 12.11
CA PRO A 652 -28.85 -13.32 13.24
C PRO A 652 -27.53 -12.66 12.78
N ASN A 653 -26.92 -11.84 13.64
CA ASN A 653 -25.68 -11.13 13.32
C ASN A 653 -24.50 -12.08 13.06
N MET A 654 -24.41 -13.16 13.81
CA MET A 654 -23.38 -14.19 13.63
C MET A 654 -23.61 -15.07 12.40
N GLY A 655 -24.74 -14.93 11.71
CA GLY A 655 -25.10 -15.71 10.54
C GLY A 655 -24.31 -15.36 9.27
N GLY A 656 -23.61 -14.21 9.24
CA GLY A 656 -22.76 -13.81 8.12
C GLY A 656 -23.37 -12.79 7.15
N LYS A 657 -24.40 -12.02 7.55
CA LYS A 657 -25.02 -10.95 6.73
C LYS A 657 -23.98 -9.97 6.19
N SER A 658 -23.20 -9.37 7.08
CA SER A 658 -22.15 -8.40 6.72
C SER A 658 -21.06 -9.02 5.85
N THR A 659 -20.70 -10.29 6.09
CA THR A 659 -19.74 -11.04 5.26
C THR A 659 -20.28 -11.25 3.85
N PHE A 660 -21.56 -11.59 3.70
CA PHE A 660 -22.22 -11.73 2.39
C PHE A 660 -22.23 -10.40 1.63
N MET A 661 -22.60 -9.28 2.28
CA MET A 661 -22.59 -7.98 1.62
C MET A 661 -21.20 -7.57 1.19
N ARG A 662 -20.19 -7.70 2.06
CA ARG A 662 -18.78 -7.41 1.71
C ARG A 662 -18.30 -8.30 0.57
N GLN A 663 -18.64 -9.58 0.56
CA GLN A 663 -18.34 -10.51 -0.52
C GLN A 663 -18.81 -9.99 -1.88
N VAL A 664 -20.04 -9.52 -1.99
CA VAL A 664 -20.60 -8.98 -3.23
C VAL A 664 -19.81 -7.75 -3.68
N ALA A 665 -19.56 -6.80 -2.78
CA ALA A 665 -18.79 -5.61 -3.09
C ALA A 665 -17.34 -5.91 -3.52
N LEU A 666 -16.68 -6.86 -2.85
CA LEU A 666 -15.33 -7.29 -3.19
C LEU A 666 -15.27 -7.99 -4.57
N ILE A 667 -16.26 -8.80 -4.91
CA ILE A 667 -16.37 -9.43 -6.24
C ILE A 667 -16.54 -8.37 -7.34
N VAL A 668 -17.42 -7.38 -7.13
CA VAL A 668 -17.61 -6.27 -8.06
C VAL A 668 -16.32 -5.46 -8.23
N LEU A 669 -15.62 -5.17 -7.15
CA LEU A 669 -14.36 -4.44 -7.18
C LEU A 669 -13.26 -5.21 -7.92
N LEU A 670 -13.08 -6.49 -7.59
CA LEU A 670 -12.11 -7.38 -8.24
C LEU A 670 -12.33 -7.46 -9.76
N ALA A 671 -13.59 -7.68 -10.19
CA ALA A 671 -13.92 -7.68 -11.61
C ALA A 671 -13.57 -6.34 -12.27
N SER A 672 -13.93 -5.23 -11.64
CA SER A 672 -13.74 -3.89 -12.20
C SER A 672 -12.26 -3.49 -12.29
N MET A 673 -11.40 -3.97 -11.38
CA MET A 673 -9.96 -3.77 -11.48
C MET A 673 -9.28 -4.67 -12.55
N GLY A 674 -10.01 -5.63 -13.10
CA GLY A 674 -9.52 -6.56 -14.13
C GLY A 674 -8.93 -7.86 -13.58
N SER A 675 -9.32 -8.29 -12.38
CA SER A 675 -9.01 -9.60 -11.81
C SER A 675 -10.12 -10.62 -12.10
N TYR A 676 -9.77 -11.88 -12.05
CA TYR A 676 -10.76 -12.95 -11.88
C TYR A 676 -11.37 -12.85 -10.48
N VAL A 677 -12.53 -13.50 -10.26
CA VAL A 677 -13.38 -13.33 -9.08
C VAL A 677 -13.66 -14.65 -8.35
N PRO A 678 -13.81 -14.61 -7.01
CA PRO A 678 -14.15 -15.79 -6.20
C PRO A 678 -15.63 -16.18 -6.34
N ALA A 679 -16.03 -16.67 -7.49
CA ALA A 679 -17.38 -17.13 -7.79
C ALA A 679 -17.34 -18.31 -8.77
N GLN A 680 -18.45 -19.03 -8.94
CA GLN A 680 -18.59 -20.02 -9.99
C GLN A 680 -18.87 -19.34 -11.33
N SER A 681 -19.71 -18.31 -11.34
CA SER A 681 -19.95 -17.43 -12.47
C SER A 681 -20.24 -16.01 -11.97
N CYS A 682 -19.92 -15.01 -12.79
CA CYS A 682 -20.17 -13.61 -12.46
C CYS A 682 -20.49 -12.82 -13.72
N ARG A 683 -21.65 -12.15 -13.77
CA ARG A 683 -22.03 -11.21 -14.84
C ARG A 683 -22.28 -9.84 -14.21
N LEU A 684 -21.60 -8.81 -14.72
CA LEU A 684 -21.67 -7.46 -14.18
C LEU A 684 -22.03 -6.43 -15.25
N GLY A 685 -23.01 -5.60 -14.93
CA GLY A 685 -23.33 -4.38 -15.64
C GLY A 685 -22.41 -3.22 -15.29
N PRO A 686 -22.69 -2.00 -15.80
CA PRO A 686 -21.95 -0.80 -15.42
C PRO A 686 -22.14 -0.48 -13.93
N ILE A 687 -21.04 -0.19 -13.24
CA ILE A 687 -21.01 0.28 -11.85
C ILE A 687 -20.18 1.57 -11.79
N ASP A 688 -20.69 2.58 -11.11
CA ASP A 688 -20.05 3.89 -10.96
C ASP A 688 -19.52 4.17 -9.55
N ALA A 689 -20.11 3.52 -8.53
CA ALA A 689 -19.70 3.70 -7.14
C ALA A 689 -20.03 2.45 -6.30
N ILE A 690 -19.28 2.27 -5.21
CA ILE A 690 -19.56 1.29 -4.15
C ILE A 690 -19.61 2.06 -2.84
N HIS A 691 -20.78 2.10 -2.23
CA HIS A 691 -21.01 2.76 -0.95
C HIS A 691 -21.29 1.74 0.13
N THR A 692 -20.67 1.89 1.29
CA THR A 692 -20.89 0.98 2.41
C THR A 692 -21.13 1.74 3.70
N ARG A 693 -22.15 1.27 4.42
CA ARG A 693 -22.36 1.57 5.84
C ARG A 693 -22.43 0.24 6.58
N ILE A 694 -21.29 -0.23 7.10
CA ILE A 694 -21.16 -1.53 7.75
C ILE A 694 -20.43 -1.34 9.08
N GLY A 695 -21.08 -1.75 10.19
CA GLY A 695 -20.53 -1.74 11.54
C GLY A 695 -20.44 -0.35 12.18
N ALA A 696 -20.47 -0.31 13.49
CA ALA A 696 -20.17 0.89 14.27
C ALA A 696 -18.68 0.84 14.67
N ALA A 697 -17.86 1.72 14.13
CA ALA A 697 -16.60 2.05 14.77
C ALA A 697 -16.89 3.19 15.76
N ASP A 698 -16.64 2.98 17.05
CA ASP A 698 -16.63 4.05 18.02
C ASP A 698 -15.51 5.02 17.68
N ASP A 699 -15.85 6.20 17.20
CA ASP A 699 -14.89 7.28 17.00
C ASP A 699 -14.79 8.10 18.30
N LEU A 700 -14.16 7.50 19.31
CA LEU A 700 -13.88 8.14 20.59
C LEU A 700 -12.96 9.37 20.44
N ALA A 701 -12.20 9.46 19.33
CA ALA A 701 -11.23 10.53 19.13
C ALA A 701 -11.90 11.87 18.78
N ASN A 702 -13.08 11.85 18.12
CA ASN A 702 -13.80 13.04 17.69
C ASN A 702 -15.01 13.38 18.57
N ALA A 703 -15.21 12.68 19.68
CA ALA A 703 -16.34 12.86 20.62
C ALA A 703 -17.74 12.87 19.92
N GLN A 704 -17.85 12.26 18.73
CA GLN A 704 -19.11 12.11 18.02
C GLN A 704 -19.85 10.86 18.49
N SER A 705 -21.15 11.00 18.68
CA SER A 705 -22.01 9.83 18.93
C SER A 705 -21.96 8.89 17.74
N THR A 706 -21.88 7.57 18.01
CA THR A 706 -21.96 6.51 16.98
C THR A 706 -23.17 6.72 16.05
N PHE A 707 -24.28 7.18 16.58
CA PHE A 707 -25.49 7.49 15.81
C PHE A 707 -25.29 8.67 14.85
N MET A 708 -24.55 9.72 15.26
CA MET A 708 -24.27 10.88 14.38
C MET A 708 -23.36 10.48 13.22
N VAL A 709 -22.32 9.68 13.48
CA VAL A 709 -21.46 9.14 12.41
C VAL A 709 -22.27 8.29 11.44
N GLU A 710 -23.14 7.43 11.95
CA GLU A 710 -24.03 6.58 11.17
C GLU A 710 -24.95 7.41 10.26
N MET A 711 -25.57 8.43 10.79
CA MET A 711 -26.47 9.31 10.02
C MET A 711 -25.71 10.14 8.99
N THR A 712 -24.51 10.61 9.29
CA THR A 712 -23.65 11.35 8.36
C THR A 712 -23.23 10.48 7.17
N GLU A 713 -22.79 9.24 7.42
CA GLU A 713 -22.45 8.27 6.37
C GLU A 713 -23.68 7.93 5.52
N ALA A 714 -24.84 7.68 6.13
CA ALA A 714 -26.09 7.41 5.42
C ALA A 714 -26.51 8.61 4.55
N ALA A 715 -26.46 9.83 5.08
CA ALA A 715 -26.78 11.04 4.34
C ALA A 715 -25.85 11.21 3.11
N ALA A 716 -24.54 10.99 3.28
CA ALA A 716 -23.60 11.05 2.18
C ALA A 716 -23.94 10.04 1.07
N ILE A 717 -24.32 8.82 1.43
CA ILE A 717 -24.75 7.78 0.47
C ILE A 717 -26.03 8.22 -0.26
N LEU A 718 -27.07 8.68 0.46
CA LEU A 718 -28.33 9.12 -0.15
C LEU A 718 -28.15 10.26 -1.15
N HIS A 719 -27.20 11.17 -0.91
CA HIS A 719 -26.91 12.27 -1.81
C HIS A 719 -26.08 11.88 -3.04
N ARG A 720 -25.26 10.84 -2.94
CA ARG A 720 -24.25 10.50 -3.98
C ARG A 720 -24.60 9.29 -4.82
N ALA A 721 -25.35 8.34 -4.28
CA ALA A 721 -25.69 7.10 -4.98
C ALA A 721 -26.54 7.38 -6.22
N SER A 722 -26.14 6.79 -7.36
CA SER A 722 -26.84 6.83 -8.64
C SER A 722 -27.54 5.48 -8.91
N GLU A 723 -28.25 5.39 -10.02
CA GLU A 723 -28.86 4.12 -10.46
C GLU A 723 -27.87 3.01 -10.83
N HIS A 724 -26.59 3.35 -11.01
CA HIS A 724 -25.49 2.43 -11.27
C HIS A 724 -24.63 2.13 -10.03
N SER A 725 -24.98 2.68 -8.87
CA SER A 725 -24.23 2.46 -7.64
C SER A 725 -24.61 1.15 -6.95
N LEU A 726 -23.65 0.53 -6.28
CA LEU A 726 -23.87 -0.55 -5.32
C LEU A 726 -23.82 0.01 -3.90
N VAL A 727 -24.90 -0.16 -3.15
CA VAL A 727 -25.04 0.35 -1.78
C VAL A 727 -25.22 -0.82 -0.81
N LEU A 728 -24.41 -0.83 0.24
CA LEU A 728 -24.45 -1.78 1.35
C LEU A 728 -24.83 -1.03 2.63
N MET A 729 -26.01 -1.33 3.17
CA MET A 729 -26.52 -0.79 4.43
C MET A 729 -26.63 -1.91 5.46
N ASP A 730 -25.87 -1.82 6.56
CA ASP A 730 -25.86 -2.83 7.61
C ASP A 730 -26.38 -2.23 8.93
N GLU A 731 -27.57 -2.73 9.32
CA GLU A 731 -28.19 -2.50 10.63
C GLU A 731 -28.31 -1.01 11.03
N ILE A 732 -28.78 -0.20 10.11
CA ILE A 732 -28.98 1.24 10.33
C ILE A 732 -30.09 1.50 11.33
N GLY A 733 -29.91 2.52 12.21
CA GLY A 733 -30.87 2.96 13.22
C GLY A 733 -30.68 2.35 14.60
N ARG A 734 -29.57 1.67 14.89
CA ARG A 734 -29.31 1.06 16.21
C ARG A 734 -28.98 2.05 17.33
N GLY A 735 -28.49 3.23 17.00
CA GLY A 735 -28.03 4.22 17.98
C GLY A 735 -29.13 5.06 18.64
N THR A 736 -30.42 4.77 18.40
CA THR A 736 -31.57 5.53 18.92
C THR A 736 -32.69 4.62 19.41
N SER A 737 -33.86 5.17 19.74
CA SER A 737 -35.04 4.36 20.09
C SER A 737 -35.45 3.41 18.96
N THR A 738 -36.06 2.28 19.29
CA THR A 738 -36.46 1.28 18.27
C THR A 738 -37.41 1.87 17.24
N GLU A 739 -38.33 2.72 17.67
CA GLU A 739 -39.33 3.36 16.80
C GLU A 739 -38.68 4.37 15.85
N ASP A 740 -37.80 5.25 16.36
CA ASP A 740 -37.08 6.21 15.53
C ASP A 740 -36.14 5.49 14.55
N GLY A 741 -35.43 4.45 15.03
CA GLY A 741 -34.55 3.65 14.22
C GLY A 741 -35.28 2.94 13.06
N LEU A 742 -36.45 2.35 13.32
CA LEU A 742 -37.31 1.73 12.31
C LEU A 742 -37.80 2.77 11.29
N ALA A 743 -38.30 3.91 11.77
CA ALA A 743 -38.79 4.98 10.90
C ALA A 743 -37.70 5.49 9.96
N LEU A 744 -36.48 5.76 10.50
CA LEU A 744 -35.32 6.17 9.70
C LEU A 744 -34.87 5.10 8.71
N ALA A 745 -34.77 3.85 9.14
CA ALA A 745 -34.36 2.75 8.26
C ALA A 745 -35.36 2.54 7.12
N GLY A 746 -36.68 2.64 7.39
CA GLY A 746 -37.74 2.59 6.38
C GLY A 746 -37.64 3.74 5.38
N ALA A 747 -37.48 4.97 5.87
CA ALA A 747 -37.34 6.15 5.01
C ALA A 747 -36.09 6.08 4.12
N ILE A 748 -34.93 5.61 4.67
CA ILE A 748 -33.69 5.41 3.92
C ILE A 748 -33.87 4.34 2.85
N ALA A 749 -34.49 3.18 3.18
CA ALA A 749 -34.77 2.13 2.23
C ALA A 749 -35.68 2.62 1.08
N THR A 750 -36.72 3.39 1.39
CA THR A 750 -37.60 4.01 0.40
C THR A 750 -36.86 4.97 -0.51
N HIS A 751 -36.01 5.85 0.06
CA HIS A 751 -35.22 6.80 -0.73
C HIS A 751 -34.23 6.09 -1.70
N LEU A 752 -33.51 5.09 -1.21
CA LEU A 752 -32.60 4.29 -2.04
C LEU A 752 -33.34 3.57 -3.17
N HIS A 753 -34.51 3.04 -2.88
CA HIS A 753 -35.31 2.29 -3.85
C HIS A 753 -36.00 3.20 -4.89
N GLU A 754 -36.65 4.29 -4.46
CA GLU A 754 -37.50 5.12 -5.33
C GLU A 754 -36.71 6.27 -6.00
N ARG A 755 -35.78 6.90 -5.27
CA ARG A 755 -35.06 8.10 -5.73
C ARG A 755 -33.72 7.75 -6.36
N ASN A 756 -32.82 7.10 -5.61
CA ASN A 756 -31.53 6.71 -6.12
C ASN A 756 -31.64 5.55 -7.13
N ARG A 757 -32.59 4.63 -6.92
CA ARG A 757 -32.85 3.46 -7.79
C ARG A 757 -31.61 2.58 -7.97
N CYS A 758 -30.71 2.59 -7.00
CA CYS A 758 -29.44 1.87 -7.00
C CYS A 758 -29.58 0.40 -6.62
N PHE A 759 -28.57 -0.40 -6.89
CA PHE A 759 -28.48 -1.75 -6.36
C PHE A 759 -28.18 -1.70 -4.87
N THR A 760 -29.03 -2.30 -4.05
CA THR A 760 -28.94 -2.18 -2.60
C THR A 760 -28.98 -3.55 -1.91
N LEU A 761 -28.01 -3.77 -1.02
CA LEU A 761 -28.04 -4.84 -0.03
C LEU A 761 -28.33 -4.19 1.33
N PHE A 762 -29.53 -4.43 1.86
CA PHE A 762 -30.02 -3.77 3.07
C PHE A 762 -30.19 -4.82 4.19
N ALA A 763 -29.21 -4.95 5.06
CA ALA A 763 -29.31 -5.83 6.22
C ALA A 763 -29.97 -5.10 7.39
N THR A 764 -30.95 -5.77 8.01
CA THR A 764 -31.71 -5.20 9.14
C THR A 764 -32.01 -6.24 10.20
N HIS A 765 -32.17 -5.76 11.41
CA HIS A 765 -32.73 -6.51 12.53
C HIS A 765 -34.22 -6.16 12.81
N TYR A 766 -34.77 -5.17 12.10
CA TYR A 766 -36.18 -4.81 12.17
C TYR A 766 -37.01 -5.74 11.27
N PHE A 767 -37.80 -6.61 11.87
CA PHE A 767 -38.67 -7.52 11.13
C PHE A 767 -39.77 -6.80 10.36
N GLU A 768 -40.20 -5.66 10.85
CA GLU A 768 -41.23 -4.81 10.24
C GLU A 768 -40.81 -4.36 8.82
N LEU A 769 -39.51 -4.18 8.58
CA LEU A 769 -38.98 -3.84 7.27
C LEU A 769 -39.12 -4.99 6.24
N THR A 770 -39.42 -6.21 6.65
CA THR A 770 -39.73 -7.28 5.69
C THR A 770 -41.04 -7.02 4.92
N ALA A 771 -41.95 -6.22 5.48
CA ALA A 771 -43.14 -5.76 4.78
C ALA A 771 -42.82 -4.81 3.61
N PHE A 772 -41.64 -4.18 3.61
CA PHE A 772 -41.19 -3.29 2.53
C PHE A 772 -41.21 -3.99 1.17
N ALA A 773 -40.71 -5.23 1.10
CA ALA A 773 -40.71 -6.02 -0.14
C ALA A 773 -42.11 -6.39 -0.65
N GLN A 774 -43.16 -6.36 0.19
CA GLN A 774 -44.52 -6.60 -0.21
C GLN A 774 -45.13 -5.40 -0.96
N HIS A 775 -44.67 -4.20 -0.64
CA HIS A 775 -45.12 -2.95 -1.22
C HIS A 775 -44.26 -2.46 -2.39
N HIS A 776 -43.05 -2.99 -2.53
CA HIS A 776 -42.06 -2.55 -3.53
C HIS A 776 -41.62 -3.74 -4.39
N PRO A 777 -42.17 -3.92 -5.62
CA PRO A 777 -41.97 -5.14 -6.44
C PRO A 777 -40.50 -5.37 -6.87
N GLN A 778 -39.62 -4.38 -6.79
CA GLN A 778 -38.20 -4.53 -7.08
C GLN A 778 -37.34 -4.79 -5.81
N ALA A 779 -37.97 -4.99 -4.66
CA ALA A 779 -37.34 -5.43 -3.42
C ALA A 779 -37.66 -6.89 -3.13
N LEU A 780 -36.66 -7.65 -2.68
CA LEU A 780 -36.80 -9.06 -2.33
C LEU A 780 -36.30 -9.32 -0.93
N ASN A 781 -37.11 -10.04 -0.12
CA ASN A 781 -36.63 -10.51 1.17
C ASN A 781 -35.73 -11.74 1.02
N VAL A 782 -34.61 -11.73 1.70
CA VAL A 782 -33.73 -12.89 1.87
C VAL A 782 -33.32 -13.01 3.33
N HIS A 783 -32.94 -14.19 3.77
CA HIS A 783 -32.45 -14.38 5.13
C HIS A 783 -31.27 -15.32 5.20
N VAL A 784 -30.50 -15.19 6.27
CA VAL A 784 -29.43 -16.15 6.58
C VAL A 784 -30.02 -17.37 7.25
N GLY A 785 -29.81 -18.54 6.67
CA GLY A 785 -30.28 -19.82 7.15
C GLY A 785 -29.69 -20.16 8.54
N ALA A 786 -30.57 -20.61 9.43
CA ALA A 786 -30.16 -21.15 10.72
C ALA A 786 -31.07 -22.36 11.03
N VAL A 787 -30.48 -23.39 11.60
CA VAL A 787 -31.18 -24.62 11.98
C VAL A 787 -31.06 -24.83 13.47
N GLU A 788 -32.19 -25.08 14.15
CA GLU A 788 -32.19 -25.48 15.55
C GLU A 788 -31.91 -26.98 15.66
N SER A 789 -30.86 -27.35 16.36
CA SER A 789 -30.51 -28.74 16.67
C SER A 789 -30.64 -28.97 18.17
N GLY A 790 -31.77 -29.43 18.60
CA GLY A 790 -32.12 -29.56 20.01
C GLY A 790 -32.17 -28.21 20.72
N GLN A 791 -31.24 -27.98 21.64
CA GLN A 791 -31.11 -26.67 22.33
C GLN A 791 -30.14 -25.72 21.63
N ASP A 792 -29.36 -26.18 20.68
CA ASP A 792 -28.32 -25.38 19.99
C ASP A 792 -28.82 -24.86 18.65
N ILE A 793 -28.18 -23.75 18.19
CA ILE A 793 -28.41 -23.19 16.86
C ILE A 793 -27.17 -23.39 16.03
N VAL A 794 -27.34 -23.88 14.81
CA VAL A 794 -26.29 -23.99 13.80
C VAL A 794 -26.59 -22.97 12.70
N PHE A 795 -25.67 -22.03 12.49
CA PHE A 795 -25.76 -21.09 11.39
C PHE A 795 -25.27 -21.77 10.11
N LEU A 796 -26.12 -21.78 9.08
CA LEU A 796 -25.78 -22.40 7.80
C LEU A 796 -24.89 -21.48 6.94
N HIS A 797 -24.85 -20.19 7.26
CA HIS A 797 -24.17 -19.16 6.47
C HIS A 797 -24.64 -19.11 4.99
N GLU A 798 -25.81 -19.64 4.72
CA GLU A 798 -26.45 -19.68 3.42
C GLU A 798 -27.56 -18.61 3.34
N ILE A 799 -27.64 -17.90 2.22
CA ILE A 799 -28.67 -16.91 1.93
C ILE A 799 -29.83 -17.62 1.24
N ALA A 800 -30.99 -17.65 1.89
CA ALA A 800 -32.20 -18.26 1.38
C ALA A 800 -33.28 -17.21 1.08
N PRO A 801 -34.22 -17.49 0.11
CA PRO A 801 -35.35 -16.60 -0.19
C PRO A 801 -36.32 -16.45 0.98
N GLY A 802 -36.97 -15.30 1.05
CA GLY A 802 -37.97 -14.97 2.08
C GLY A 802 -37.37 -14.33 3.35
N PRO A 803 -38.23 -13.82 4.25
CA PRO A 803 -37.81 -13.27 5.52
C PRO A 803 -37.41 -14.36 6.53
N ALA A 804 -36.57 -14.03 7.51
CA ALA A 804 -36.24 -14.91 8.62
C ALA A 804 -37.52 -15.18 9.46
N SER A 805 -37.71 -16.43 9.90
CA SER A 805 -38.88 -16.84 10.67
C SER A 805 -38.89 -16.37 12.11
N ARG A 806 -37.71 -16.09 12.69
CA ARG A 806 -37.52 -15.69 14.11
C ARG A 806 -36.28 -14.87 14.34
N SER A 807 -36.26 -14.22 15.51
CA SER A 807 -35.03 -13.65 16.10
C SER A 807 -34.30 -14.72 16.94
N TYR A 808 -33.01 -14.83 16.80
CA TYR A 808 -32.15 -15.82 17.47
C TYR A 808 -31.29 -15.21 18.59
N GLY A 809 -31.57 -14.00 19.05
CA GLY A 809 -30.76 -13.28 20.03
C GLY A 809 -30.54 -14.04 21.35
N VAL A 810 -31.58 -14.67 21.84
CA VAL A 810 -31.53 -15.45 23.11
C VAL A 810 -30.67 -16.72 22.96
N GLN A 811 -30.73 -17.37 21.79
CA GLN A 811 -29.90 -18.54 21.49
C GLN A 811 -28.42 -18.15 21.34
N VAL A 812 -28.14 -17.03 20.69
CA VAL A 812 -26.77 -16.47 20.57
C VAL A 812 -26.20 -16.11 21.96
N ALA A 813 -26.99 -15.50 22.84
CA ALA A 813 -26.60 -15.21 24.20
C ALA A 813 -26.16 -16.47 24.97
N ARG A 814 -26.83 -17.59 24.76
CA ARG A 814 -26.44 -18.88 25.34
C ARG A 814 -25.10 -19.38 24.77
N LEU A 815 -24.92 -19.34 23.46
CA LEU A 815 -23.65 -19.71 22.81
C LEU A 815 -22.48 -18.86 23.30
N ALA A 816 -22.74 -17.61 23.67
CA ALA A 816 -21.76 -16.71 24.27
C ALA A 816 -21.44 -17.01 25.75
N GLY A 817 -22.06 -18.06 26.32
CA GLY A 817 -21.79 -18.49 27.72
C GLY A 817 -22.60 -17.74 28.77
N MET A 818 -23.72 -17.07 28.42
CA MET A 818 -24.58 -16.44 29.44
C MET A 818 -25.16 -17.47 30.40
N PRO A 819 -25.30 -17.12 31.72
CA PRO A 819 -25.86 -18.02 32.74
C PRO A 819 -27.24 -18.54 32.34
N ALA A 820 -27.48 -19.84 32.48
CA ALA A 820 -28.71 -20.52 32.06
C ALA A 820 -29.99 -19.91 32.67
N ALA A 821 -29.90 -19.36 33.90
CA ALA A 821 -31.03 -18.65 34.54
C ALA A 821 -31.43 -17.37 33.76
N VAL A 822 -30.43 -16.59 33.31
CA VAL A 822 -30.65 -15.35 32.51
C VAL A 822 -31.27 -15.70 31.18
N VAL A 823 -30.74 -16.74 30.51
CA VAL A 823 -31.25 -17.20 29.19
C VAL A 823 -32.71 -17.68 29.30
N ARG A 824 -33.08 -18.42 30.35
CA ARG A 824 -34.46 -18.85 30.61
C ARG A 824 -35.38 -17.65 30.83
N GLN A 825 -34.96 -16.71 31.66
CA GLN A 825 -35.76 -15.52 31.94
C GLN A 825 -35.98 -14.70 30.66
N ALA A 826 -34.92 -14.50 29.85
CA ALA A 826 -35.01 -13.79 28.57
C ALA A 826 -36.00 -14.48 27.62
N ARG A 827 -35.94 -15.83 27.51
CA ARG A 827 -36.87 -16.62 26.69
C ARG A 827 -38.31 -16.44 27.12
N ASN A 828 -38.60 -16.51 28.42
CA ASN A 828 -39.95 -16.34 28.99
C ASN A 828 -40.48 -14.91 28.71
N THR A 829 -39.60 -13.90 28.88
CA THR A 829 -39.96 -12.51 28.61
C THR A 829 -40.26 -12.32 27.10
N LEU A 830 -39.42 -12.86 26.22
CA LEU A 830 -39.58 -12.78 24.75
C LEU A 830 -40.94 -13.40 24.34
N GLY A 831 -41.27 -14.60 24.84
CA GLY A 831 -42.57 -15.23 24.55
C GLY A 831 -43.77 -14.47 25.11
N SER A 832 -43.62 -13.67 26.17
CA SER A 832 -44.69 -12.78 26.67
C SER A 832 -44.84 -11.53 25.79
N LEU A 833 -43.73 -10.99 25.29
CA LEU A 833 -43.75 -9.84 24.36
C LEU A 833 -44.35 -10.21 23.01
N GLU A 834 -43.96 -11.36 22.46
CA GLU A 834 -44.56 -11.88 21.20
C GLU A 834 -46.07 -12.09 21.31
N ARG A 835 -46.56 -12.66 22.39
CA ARG A 835 -47.99 -12.79 22.65
C ARG A 835 -48.72 -11.45 22.77
N ARG A 836 -48.11 -10.45 23.40
CA ARG A 836 -48.64 -9.07 23.48
C ARG A 836 -48.70 -8.40 22.10
N ALA A 837 -47.64 -8.53 21.29
CA ALA A 837 -47.58 -8.01 19.92
C ALA A 837 -48.70 -8.64 19.04
N LEU A 838 -48.91 -9.94 19.13
CA LEU A 838 -50.02 -10.65 18.44
C LEU A 838 -51.40 -10.17 18.92
N ALA A 839 -51.55 -9.83 20.21
CA ALA A 839 -52.83 -9.36 20.76
C ALA A 839 -53.12 -7.88 20.43
N GLN A 840 -52.09 -7.08 20.06
CA GLN A 840 -52.22 -5.66 19.69
C GLN A 840 -52.32 -5.42 18.17
N GLN A 841 -52.23 -6.44 17.31
CA GLN A 841 -52.50 -6.28 15.89
C GLN A 841 -53.96 -5.85 15.68
N PRO A 842 -54.23 -4.71 15.00
CA PRO A 842 -55.61 -4.31 14.66
C PRO A 842 -56.24 -5.39 13.78
N GLN A 843 -57.51 -5.67 14.05
CA GLN A 843 -58.38 -6.63 13.38
C GLN A 843 -58.14 -6.64 11.89
N VAL A 844 -57.79 -7.81 11.35
CA VAL A 844 -57.62 -8.06 9.92
C VAL A 844 -58.87 -7.59 9.17
N ASP A 845 -58.67 -6.80 8.12
CA ASP A 845 -59.68 -6.30 7.22
C ASP A 845 -60.58 -7.46 6.75
N LEU A 846 -61.85 -7.39 7.06
CA LEU A 846 -62.85 -8.41 6.78
C LEU A 846 -63.12 -8.64 5.27
N PHE A 847 -62.46 -7.88 4.39
CA PHE A 847 -62.60 -7.91 2.93
C PHE A 847 -61.34 -8.39 2.16
N ALA A 848 -60.27 -8.78 2.85
CA ALA A 848 -59.18 -9.48 2.18
C ALA A 848 -59.60 -10.91 1.88
N GLY A 849 -59.66 -11.27 0.61
CA GLY A 849 -60.10 -12.57 0.10
C GLY A 849 -59.43 -13.73 0.80
N VAL A 850 -60.23 -14.72 1.17
CA VAL A 850 -59.87 -15.93 1.89
C VAL A 850 -58.73 -16.65 1.18
N ALA A 851 -57.54 -16.51 1.69
CA ALA A 851 -56.45 -17.46 1.43
C ALA A 851 -56.73 -18.72 2.27
N ALA A 852 -56.70 -19.88 1.64
CA ALA A 852 -56.96 -21.16 2.26
C ALA A 852 -56.16 -21.36 3.54
N PRO A 853 -56.73 -21.95 4.59
CA PRO A 853 -56.08 -22.08 5.87
C PRO A 853 -54.88 -23.02 5.74
N ALA A 854 -53.70 -22.52 6.06
CA ALA A 854 -52.58 -23.36 6.41
C ALA A 854 -53.01 -24.25 7.59
N ALA A 855 -52.83 -25.54 7.46
CA ALA A 855 -53.26 -26.56 8.44
C ALA A 855 -52.88 -26.14 9.84
N ALA A 856 -53.88 -26.03 10.69
CA ALA A 856 -53.70 -25.80 12.13
C ALA A 856 -52.76 -26.85 12.69
N ALA A 857 -51.70 -26.40 13.37
CA ALA A 857 -50.89 -27.29 14.20
C ALA A 857 -51.83 -27.96 15.21
N ALA A 858 -51.97 -29.27 15.09
CA ALA A 858 -52.81 -30.06 15.98
C ALA A 858 -52.39 -29.81 17.43
N GLU A 859 -53.34 -29.51 18.28
CA GLU A 859 -53.13 -29.48 19.73
C GLU A 859 -52.45 -30.78 20.16
N PRO A 860 -51.50 -30.76 21.08
CA PRO A 860 -50.86 -31.99 21.48
C PRO A 860 -51.91 -32.92 22.09
N ASN A 861 -52.01 -34.12 21.53
CA ASN A 861 -52.89 -35.20 21.94
C ASN A 861 -52.90 -35.32 23.46
N SER A 862 -54.05 -35.58 24.06
CA SER A 862 -54.20 -35.68 25.54
C SER A 862 -53.18 -36.64 26.14
N THR A 863 -52.77 -37.64 25.41
CA THR A 863 -51.71 -38.61 25.75
C THR A 863 -50.32 -37.93 25.87
N ALA A 864 -49.97 -37.04 24.98
CA ALA A 864 -48.68 -36.29 25.04
C ALA A 864 -48.65 -35.34 26.24
N ARG A 865 -49.77 -34.77 26.64
CA ARG A 865 -49.88 -33.88 27.80
C ARG A 865 -49.72 -34.63 29.11
N ALA A 866 -50.29 -35.84 29.21
CA ALA A 866 -50.17 -36.73 30.39
C ALA A 866 -48.72 -37.22 30.56
N VAL A 867 -47.97 -37.50 29.47
CA VAL A 867 -46.54 -37.86 29.51
C VAL A 867 -45.68 -36.71 29.98
N ILE A 868 -45.96 -35.49 29.53
CA ILE A 868 -45.21 -34.28 29.91
C ILE A 868 -45.45 -33.95 31.39
N GLU A 869 -46.68 -34.03 31.90
CA GLU A 869 -46.98 -33.81 33.32
C GLU A 869 -46.30 -34.83 34.22
N LEU A 870 -46.25 -36.10 33.84
CA LEU A 870 -45.49 -37.11 34.55
C LEU A 870 -43.99 -36.87 34.53
N LEU A 871 -43.42 -36.43 33.41
CA LEU A 871 -42.02 -36.10 33.30
C LEU A 871 -41.63 -34.87 34.15
N GLU A 872 -42.46 -33.83 34.21
CA GLU A 872 -42.22 -32.65 35.03
C GLU A 872 -42.23 -32.92 36.51
N GLY A 873 -42.95 -33.96 36.98
CA GLY A 873 -43.02 -34.42 38.36
C GLY A 873 -41.84 -35.29 38.80
N LEU A 874 -41.02 -35.78 37.90
CA LEU A 874 -39.89 -36.66 38.21
C LEU A 874 -38.60 -35.89 38.50
N GLN A 875 -37.94 -36.21 39.60
CA GLN A 875 -36.60 -35.72 39.94
C GLN A 875 -35.61 -36.88 39.82
N PRO A 876 -34.95 -37.07 38.67
CA PRO A 876 -34.10 -38.23 38.38
C PRO A 876 -32.99 -38.47 39.40
N ASP A 877 -32.40 -37.36 39.93
CA ASP A 877 -31.28 -37.45 40.85
C ASP A 877 -31.64 -37.94 42.28
N THR A 878 -32.95 -38.04 42.58
CA THR A 878 -33.46 -38.50 43.90
C THR A 878 -34.06 -39.90 43.85
N LEU A 879 -34.17 -40.53 42.68
CA LEU A 879 -34.79 -41.85 42.52
C LEU A 879 -33.79 -42.97 42.70
N SER A 880 -34.18 -44.00 43.44
CA SER A 880 -33.44 -45.28 43.42
C SER A 880 -33.62 -45.97 42.07
N PRO A 881 -32.73 -46.91 41.69
CA PRO A 881 -32.81 -47.63 40.40
C PRO A 881 -34.17 -48.38 40.21
N ARG A 882 -34.80 -48.82 41.27
CA ARG A 882 -36.12 -49.45 41.19
C ARG A 882 -37.25 -48.46 40.93
N GLU A 883 -37.22 -47.30 41.60
CA GLU A 883 -38.18 -46.22 41.39
C GLU A 883 -38.05 -45.62 40.01
N ALA A 884 -36.81 -45.48 39.49
CA ALA A 884 -36.55 -45.02 38.10
C ALA A 884 -37.18 -45.98 37.08
N LEU A 885 -37.07 -47.30 37.31
CA LEU A 885 -37.66 -48.31 36.41
C LEU A 885 -39.20 -48.25 36.46
N GLU A 886 -39.82 -48.10 37.67
CA GLU A 886 -41.24 -47.90 37.82
C GLU A 886 -41.74 -46.61 37.16
N ALA A 887 -40.98 -45.50 37.26
CA ALA A 887 -41.30 -44.25 36.58
C ALA A 887 -41.27 -44.40 35.07
N LEU A 888 -40.31 -45.16 34.52
CA LEU A 888 -40.25 -45.47 33.08
C LEU A 888 -41.43 -46.28 32.57
N TYR A 889 -41.90 -47.26 33.40
CA TYR A 889 -43.08 -48.00 33.04
C TYR A 889 -44.35 -47.12 33.03
N ARG A 890 -44.54 -46.24 34.03
CA ARG A 890 -45.64 -45.28 34.09
C ARG A 890 -45.66 -44.32 32.87
N LEU A 891 -44.48 -43.82 32.48
CA LEU A 891 -44.32 -42.98 31.29
C LEU A 891 -44.69 -43.77 30.02
N LYS A 892 -44.27 -45.03 29.91
CA LYS A 892 -44.63 -45.90 28.79
C LYS A 892 -46.10 -46.21 28.72
N ASP A 893 -46.74 -46.48 29.84
CA ASP A 893 -48.17 -46.73 29.90
C ASP A 893 -49.00 -45.47 29.58
N ALA A 894 -48.58 -44.31 30.03
CA ALA A 894 -49.18 -43.04 29.68
C ALA A 894 -49.03 -42.73 28.19
N ALA A 895 -47.86 -43.06 27.59
CA ALA A 895 -47.59 -42.90 26.14
C ALA A 895 -48.45 -43.84 25.29
N ASN A 896 -48.80 -45.04 25.80
CA ASN A 896 -49.64 -46.02 25.11
C ASN A 896 -51.14 -45.83 25.31
N GLY A 897 -51.55 -44.78 26.06
CA GLY A 897 -52.97 -44.50 26.30
C GLY A 897 -53.70 -45.52 27.18
N SER A 898 -52.97 -46.40 27.89
CA SER A 898 -53.56 -47.34 28.88
C SER A 898 -53.75 -46.63 30.19
N SER A 899 -54.98 -46.19 30.48
CA SER A 899 -55.35 -45.78 31.88
C SER A 899 -55.40 -47.00 32.77
N ALA A 900 -54.50 -47.00 33.79
CA ALA A 900 -54.61 -47.95 34.90
C ALA A 900 -55.78 -47.59 35.85
#